data_9454964d06968181a3daceb91b5aaab9
#
_entry.id   9454964d06968181a3daceb91b5aaab9
#
_cell.length_a   1.000
_cell.length_b   1.000
_cell.length_c   1.000
_cell.angle_alpha   90.00
_cell.angle_beta   90.00
_cell.angle_gamma   90.00
#
_symmetry.space_group_name_H-M   'P 1'
#
loop_
_entity.id
_entity.type
_entity.pdbx_description
1 polymer ?
#
loop_
_entity_poly.entity_id
_entity_poly.type
_entity_poly.pdbx_seq_one_letter_code
_entity_poly.pdbx_strand_id
1 'polypeptide(L)'
;MQHRKQFFWGVGAAEALSASDAPEFELAGITVEAKRPDWESKLSPGTVTVIRPEEYKGEQKDLPDLLKMVPGVHVREVNGKGQYTVVNVRGSTAAQVGVFVDGVMTNLGGDAAVDISTIPVKNVERIEVYRGYIPARFGGTFIGGVINVVTKKPTKANISAELGKASFGGKSASLEVVSPLASGSLLVGLNYEAAKGDFPYHNYSYDDPKNQKEVQRVLDEYPSVIESIENSLTLDNWNKNKIEDLYNRGDISENVRNQYIDNSGQIDSEGWLDFVRNGGLIQAEIEYVKEKARDTSGISQEWNDNLKSYVSQNDDFLKSAANWYISEYEKDPKFKNVFITQYKGYLKKIKQYETTYGKDSEEFTTQKENLKKKVEKTFRKTLVSAIGSSWEKRDATNGYFMNNPDAKKQIDNKIYEEVDKKAAAEIDRIKNVADVIKKELDPETSGEYEVTKNDLDSKKRTLENFKRLEKEKAERHRKYNDRKNISSLIKWQNDNWMVKASYDHINRHLPDSTWGLESVADNGHDIGIGTDTFDSVWADSKKQTLDTYNMMLQNRQQNGRLEWGWFVDYQHQKKKYRAENKLNYPWDEEGNYVNWGNSASDNFWMYSVLRAWSEYTSNKYNLQMDGSYKLSDRQILEFQANYSYEKLNIDGSNMADVLKNFTEESFGLWTSWQIRNRFEQKILNLQVQDTITLDKKATWFLTPSWRFNSSTIIGHSDSPNFYEKPDGSSHAFRWFHPRDSQRDRKGTWQLALKKNVNDNLTFRMTGGTYYRLLNMYEIAGDGAGILPMPTDTWEKASFPRPEYGKQFDFSTLWNGKLLKSDAYATLTYFWRDTDRMLQLRRKGKDFWCYTNDSRGKVHGIELQSGLKWKHVSLDLDATYTKIKAQQKIDSHIPGGDGEWFDVNATYQPKWEGNLRLSYFPSPKFTVFGEAHYTDTVYTYFESSGQNKGYPTPSITVVNAGIKLQPNKVWQLTFGCNDIFNRNPKMKISIGDGLYVNSEYPIQGRTYYASIRYEF
;
A
#
# COMPACT_ATOMS: atom_id res chain seq x y z
N MET A 1 -19.49 47.04 31.80
CA MET A 1 -19.75 47.09 30.35
C MET A 1 -18.46 46.59 29.67
N GLN A 2 -18.36 45.29 29.47
CA GLN A 2 -17.23 44.70 28.77
C GLN A 2 -17.76 44.22 27.44
N HIS A 3 -17.36 44.91 26.36
CA HIS A 3 -17.61 44.46 25.00
C HIS A 3 -16.74 43.23 24.75
N ARG A 4 -17.33 42.05 24.69
CA ARG A 4 -16.73 40.90 24.04
C ARG A 4 -16.66 41.17 22.52
N LYS A 5 -15.52 41.63 22.04
CA LYS A 5 -15.21 41.61 20.63
C LYS A 5 -14.82 40.17 20.27
N GLN A 6 -15.79 39.41 19.77
CA GLN A 6 -15.48 38.14 19.11
C GLN A 6 -14.87 38.43 17.74
N PHE A 7 -13.66 37.91 17.48
CA PHE A 7 -12.98 38.02 16.21
C PHE A 7 -13.67 37.14 15.17
N PHE A 8 -14.34 37.79 14.23
CA PHE A 8 -14.96 37.17 13.09
C PHE A 8 -14.06 37.24 11.88
N TRP A 9 -13.73 36.10 11.30
CA TRP A 9 -13.17 36.02 9.99
C TRP A 9 -14.30 36.06 8.94
N GLY A 10 -14.27 37.11 8.19
CA GLY A 10 -14.85 37.14 6.89
C GLY A 10 -16.37 37.07 6.78
N VAL A 11 -17.08 37.98 7.37
CA VAL A 11 -18.25 38.58 6.74
C VAL A 11 -18.67 39.84 7.51
N GLY A 12 -18.25 40.98 7.05
CA GLY A 12 -18.55 42.27 7.67
C GLY A 12 -19.96 42.78 7.34
N ALA A 13 -20.93 41.93 7.28
CA ALA A 13 -22.35 42.33 7.20
C ALA A 13 -23.07 42.21 8.54
N ALA A 14 -22.37 41.95 9.60
CA ALA A 14 -22.96 41.49 10.88
C ALA A 14 -23.40 42.63 11.83
N GLU A 15 -23.14 43.92 11.53
CA GLU A 15 -23.58 44.98 12.42
C GLU A 15 -25.12 45.29 12.34
N ALA A 16 -25.86 44.63 11.46
CA ALA A 16 -27.31 44.83 11.35
C ALA A 16 -28.15 43.69 11.97
N LEU A 17 -27.50 42.61 12.39
CA LEU A 17 -28.17 41.56 13.19
C LEU A 17 -27.62 41.68 14.60
N SER A 18 -28.27 42.44 15.46
CA SER A 18 -28.03 42.43 16.88
C SER A 18 -28.00 40.98 17.34
N ALA A 19 -26.93 40.59 18.03
CA ALA A 19 -26.89 39.38 18.81
C ALA A 19 -27.84 39.48 20.01
N SER A 20 -29.05 39.86 19.74
CA SER A 20 -30.15 39.86 20.68
C SER A 20 -30.82 38.49 20.55
N ASP A 21 -30.71 37.74 21.59
CA ASP A 21 -31.62 36.67 21.96
C ASP A 21 -31.44 35.31 21.25
N ALA A 22 -30.20 34.82 21.17
CA ALA A 22 -30.07 33.40 21.47
C ALA A 22 -30.12 33.27 23.01
N PRO A 23 -31.11 32.62 23.61
CA PRO A 23 -31.11 32.41 25.06
C PRO A 23 -29.88 31.52 25.38
N GLU A 24 -28.84 32.14 25.96
CA GLU A 24 -27.80 31.42 26.68
C GLU A 24 -28.46 30.75 27.89
N PHE A 25 -28.89 29.53 27.73
CA PHE A 25 -29.24 28.72 28.89
C PHE A 25 -27.93 28.18 29.47
N GLU A 26 -27.31 28.94 30.36
CA GLU A 26 -26.30 28.40 31.31
C GLU A 26 -27.04 27.44 32.27
N LEU A 27 -27.25 26.23 31.82
CA LEU A 27 -27.51 25.14 32.75
C LEU A 27 -26.17 24.75 33.35
N ALA A 28 -26.06 24.91 34.67
CA ALA A 28 -24.85 24.56 35.39
C ALA A 28 -24.42 23.13 35.06
N GLY A 29 -23.40 23.02 34.24
CA GLY A 29 -22.58 21.82 34.07
C GLY A 29 -22.65 21.05 32.79
N ILE A 30 -23.74 20.83 32.10
CA ILE A 30 -23.80 20.18 30.80
C ILE A 30 -24.51 21.13 29.83
N THR A 31 -23.74 21.71 28.91
CA THR A 31 -24.31 22.44 27.79
C THR A 31 -24.71 21.45 26.73
N VAL A 32 -25.92 20.94 26.75
CA VAL A 32 -26.49 20.18 25.64
C VAL A 32 -27.19 21.18 24.75
N GLU A 33 -26.48 21.76 23.82
CA GLU A 33 -27.08 22.54 22.75
C GLU A 33 -27.58 21.58 21.64
N ALA A 34 -28.81 21.84 21.15
CA ALA A 34 -29.17 21.25 19.85
C ALA A 34 -28.17 21.74 18.83
N LYS A 35 -27.75 20.89 17.89
CA LYS A 35 -26.91 21.28 16.76
C LYS A 35 -27.70 22.32 15.92
N ARG A 36 -27.77 23.53 16.41
CA ARG A 36 -28.26 24.64 15.60
C ARG A 36 -27.21 24.94 14.57
N PRO A 37 -27.59 25.34 13.33
CA PRO A 37 -26.63 25.90 12.40
C PRO A 37 -25.91 27.04 13.11
N ASP A 38 -24.65 26.82 13.42
CA ASP A 38 -23.80 27.82 14.05
C ASP A 38 -23.78 29.11 13.23
N TRP A 39 -23.47 30.23 13.86
CA TRP A 39 -23.39 31.50 13.15
C TRP A 39 -22.44 31.44 11.94
N GLU A 40 -21.35 30.63 12.04
CA GLU A 40 -20.45 30.36 10.92
C GLU A 40 -21.20 29.77 9.74
N SER A 41 -22.08 28.80 9.98
CA SER A 41 -22.90 28.23 8.93
C SER A 41 -23.92 29.22 8.35
N LYS A 42 -24.45 30.13 9.15
CA LYS A 42 -25.33 31.17 8.66
C LYS A 42 -24.63 32.21 7.79
N LEU A 43 -23.41 32.56 8.13
CA LEU A 43 -22.66 33.61 7.43
C LEU A 43 -21.91 33.10 6.18
N SER A 44 -21.51 31.85 6.16
CA SER A 44 -20.82 31.26 5.04
C SER A 44 -21.58 31.41 3.73
N PRO A 45 -20.92 31.79 2.61
CA PRO A 45 -21.51 31.76 1.28
C PRO A 45 -21.89 30.34 0.83
N GLY A 46 -21.18 29.33 1.29
CA GLY A 46 -21.40 27.94 0.94
C GLY A 46 -21.80 27.06 2.13
N THR A 47 -21.93 25.77 1.86
CA THR A 47 -22.29 24.78 2.90
C THR A 47 -21.09 24.49 3.80
N VAL A 48 -21.27 24.70 5.11
CA VAL A 48 -20.34 24.36 6.16
C VAL A 48 -21.04 23.65 7.31
N THR A 49 -20.42 22.62 7.86
CA THR A 49 -20.84 21.99 9.12
C THR A 49 -19.76 22.25 10.16
N VAL A 50 -20.19 22.67 11.34
CA VAL A 50 -19.30 22.92 12.48
C VAL A 50 -19.60 21.88 13.56
N ILE A 51 -18.55 21.17 14.01
CA ILE A 51 -18.61 20.23 15.11
C ILE A 51 -17.77 20.79 16.26
N ARG A 52 -18.33 20.74 17.46
CA ARG A 52 -17.63 21.13 18.69
C ARG A 52 -17.30 19.89 19.51
N PRO A 53 -16.02 19.48 19.61
CA PRO A 53 -15.65 18.31 20.39
C PRO A 53 -16.06 18.37 21.86
N GLU A 54 -16.28 19.58 22.37
CA GLU A 54 -16.75 19.84 23.73
C GLU A 54 -18.11 19.20 24.02
N GLU A 55 -18.99 19.08 23.02
CA GLU A 55 -20.32 18.44 23.14
C GLU A 55 -20.20 16.92 23.43
N TYR A 56 -19.08 16.34 23.07
CA TYR A 56 -18.79 14.89 23.15
C TYR A 56 -17.78 14.55 24.25
N LYS A 57 -17.57 15.46 25.21
CA LYS A 57 -16.66 15.21 26.36
C LYS A 57 -16.93 13.88 27.02
N GLY A 58 -15.84 13.13 27.28
CA GLY A 58 -15.86 11.82 27.92
C GLY A 58 -16.27 10.65 27.03
N GLU A 59 -16.79 10.88 25.82
CA GLU A 59 -17.24 9.81 24.90
C GLU A 59 -16.09 9.11 24.16
N GLN A 60 -14.85 9.52 24.41
CA GLN A 60 -13.65 8.95 23.79
C GLN A 60 -13.68 8.94 22.24
N LYS A 61 -14.28 9.97 21.65
CA LYS A 61 -14.30 10.17 20.21
C LYS A 61 -12.99 10.79 19.73
N ASP A 62 -12.49 10.29 18.60
CA ASP A 62 -11.39 10.90 17.84
C ASP A 62 -11.91 11.70 16.64
N LEU A 63 -11.01 12.27 15.83
CA LEU A 63 -11.40 13.03 14.65
C LEU A 63 -12.20 12.19 13.64
N PRO A 64 -11.80 10.95 13.29
CA PRO A 64 -12.64 10.06 12.49
C PRO A 64 -14.06 9.90 13.00
N ASP A 65 -14.24 9.63 14.30
CA ASP A 65 -15.57 9.44 14.90
C ASP A 65 -16.45 10.70 14.78
N LEU A 66 -15.85 11.88 14.95
CA LEU A 66 -16.56 13.15 14.81
C LEU A 66 -16.92 13.44 13.35
N LEU A 67 -16.06 13.13 12.42
CA LEU A 67 -16.31 13.37 11.00
C LEU A 67 -17.35 12.42 10.40
N LYS A 68 -17.53 11.22 10.94
CA LYS A 68 -18.64 10.32 10.56
C LYS A 68 -20.02 10.93 10.78
N MET A 69 -20.14 11.92 11.66
CA MET A 69 -21.40 12.60 11.94
C MET A 69 -21.70 13.79 11.00
N VAL A 70 -20.88 14.00 9.97
CA VAL A 70 -21.06 15.10 9.01
C VAL A 70 -21.69 14.57 7.73
N PRO A 71 -22.83 15.10 7.29
CA PRO A 71 -23.42 14.67 6.02
C PRO A 71 -22.45 14.90 4.86
N GLY A 72 -22.40 13.94 3.93
CA GLY A 72 -21.53 14.00 2.77
C GLY A 72 -20.07 13.63 3.05
N VAL A 73 -19.73 13.24 4.27
CA VAL A 73 -18.39 12.81 4.67
C VAL A 73 -18.41 11.31 4.93
N HIS A 74 -17.58 10.58 4.20
CA HIS A 74 -17.35 9.16 4.40
C HIS A 74 -15.96 8.94 4.98
N VAL A 75 -15.88 8.23 6.10
CA VAL A 75 -14.63 7.90 6.80
C VAL A 75 -14.30 6.44 6.57
N ARG A 76 -13.15 6.20 5.96
CA ARG A 76 -12.61 4.86 5.74
C ARG A 76 -11.52 4.57 6.77
N GLU A 77 -11.84 3.71 7.73
CA GLU A 77 -10.90 3.18 8.70
C GLU A 77 -10.22 1.91 8.15
N VAL A 78 -8.91 1.81 8.34
CA VAL A 78 -8.13 0.63 8.04
C VAL A 78 -7.58 0.09 9.35
N ASN A 79 -7.91 -1.15 9.73
CA ASN A 79 -7.52 -1.80 11.00
C ASN A 79 -8.14 -1.21 12.27
N GLY A 80 -9.12 -0.32 12.16
CA GLY A 80 -9.86 0.22 13.30
C GLY A 80 -9.27 1.46 13.95
N LYS A 81 -9.75 1.78 15.13
CA LYS A 81 -9.51 3.06 15.80
C LYS A 81 -8.03 3.37 16.02
N GLY A 82 -7.60 4.55 15.55
CA GLY A 82 -6.23 5.06 15.66
C GLY A 82 -5.22 4.40 14.74
N GLN A 83 -5.65 3.58 13.81
CA GLN A 83 -4.89 3.11 12.67
C GLN A 83 -5.14 4.03 11.46
N TYR A 84 -4.50 3.76 10.33
CA TYR A 84 -4.61 4.59 9.14
C TYR A 84 -6.07 4.84 8.74
N THR A 85 -6.46 6.10 8.69
CA THR A 85 -7.83 6.49 8.41
C THR A 85 -7.87 7.69 7.48
N VAL A 86 -8.65 7.58 6.43
CA VAL A 86 -8.83 8.64 5.43
C VAL A 86 -10.29 9.08 5.33
N VAL A 87 -10.48 10.27 4.79
CA VAL A 87 -11.79 10.89 4.64
C VAL A 87 -12.07 11.25 3.19
N ASN A 88 -13.26 10.92 2.75
CA ASN A 88 -13.79 11.29 1.44
C ASN A 88 -14.99 12.23 1.63
N VAL A 89 -15.13 13.22 0.79
CA VAL A 89 -16.24 14.18 0.89
C VAL A 89 -17.02 14.17 -0.43
N ARG A 90 -18.32 13.92 -0.37
CA ARG A 90 -19.22 13.93 -1.54
C ARG A 90 -18.70 13.08 -2.69
N GLY A 91 -18.26 11.86 -2.39
CA GLY A 91 -17.72 10.95 -3.40
C GLY A 91 -16.35 11.37 -4.00
N SER A 92 -15.59 12.23 -3.32
CA SER A 92 -14.21 12.53 -3.68
C SER A 92 -13.26 11.37 -3.32
N THR A 93 -12.06 11.39 -3.85
CA THR A 93 -10.96 10.61 -3.27
C THR A 93 -10.42 11.33 -2.03
N ALA A 94 -9.74 10.60 -1.15
CA ALA A 94 -9.17 11.20 0.06
C ALA A 94 -8.08 12.25 -0.26
N ALA A 95 -7.33 12.07 -1.35
CA ALA A 95 -6.34 13.05 -1.83
C ALA A 95 -6.97 14.37 -2.31
N GLN A 96 -8.27 14.39 -2.56
CA GLN A 96 -9.00 15.57 -3.01
C GLN A 96 -9.54 16.43 -1.85
N VAL A 97 -9.31 16.02 -0.60
CA VAL A 97 -9.76 16.73 0.60
C VAL A 97 -8.58 17.49 1.22
N GLY A 98 -8.75 18.79 1.43
CA GLY A 98 -7.79 19.61 2.16
C GLY A 98 -8.03 19.49 3.66
N VAL A 99 -7.01 19.15 4.41
CA VAL A 99 -7.06 19.09 5.88
C VAL A 99 -6.18 20.17 6.46
N PHE A 100 -6.75 20.99 7.34
CA PHE A 100 -6.09 22.15 7.94
C PHE A 100 -6.17 22.07 9.46
N VAL A 101 -5.14 22.61 10.11
CA VAL A 101 -5.14 22.88 11.55
C VAL A 101 -4.82 24.37 11.75
N ASP A 102 -5.74 25.10 12.35
CA ASP A 102 -5.67 26.58 12.50
C ASP A 102 -5.40 27.33 11.18
N GLY A 103 -5.97 26.85 10.07
CA GLY A 103 -5.80 27.45 8.76
C GLY A 103 -4.52 27.06 8.04
N VAL A 104 -3.66 26.23 8.63
CA VAL A 104 -2.44 25.69 8.01
C VAL A 104 -2.70 24.32 7.45
N MET A 105 -2.36 24.10 6.18
CA MET A 105 -2.55 22.82 5.51
C MET A 105 -1.62 21.75 6.02
N THR A 106 -2.17 20.63 6.47
CA THR A 106 -1.44 19.48 7.02
C THR A 106 -1.12 18.40 5.98
N ASN A 107 -1.61 18.55 4.73
CA ASN A 107 -1.24 17.66 3.64
C ASN A 107 0.25 17.84 3.31
N LEU A 108 1.09 16.94 3.77
CA LEU A 108 2.52 16.93 3.51
C LEU A 108 2.85 16.00 2.33
N GLY A 109 3.94 16.28 1.64
CA GLY A 109 4.33 15.55 0.43
C GLY A 109 4.69 14.07 0.62
N GLY A 110 4.79 13.62 1.86
CA GLY A 110 5.06 12.21 2.19
C GLY A 110 3.83 11.29 2.16
N ASP A 111 2.64 11.82 1.88
CA ASP A 111 1.38 11.07 1.84
C ASP A 111 0.50 11.53 0.67
N ALA A 112 -0.21 10.59 0.04
CA ALA A 112 -1.21 10.93 -0.97
C ALA A 112 -2.44 11.59 -0.34
N ALA A 113 -2.81 11.16 0.86
CA ALA A 113 -3.94 11.67 1.64
C ALA A 113 -3.55 11.80 3.12
N VAL A 114 -4.17 12.73 3.82
CA VAL A 114 -3.93 12.90 5.26
C VAL A 114 -4.54 11.75 6.03
N ASP A 115 -3.74 11.13 6.88
CA ASP A 115 -4.21 10.20 7.89
C ASP A 115 -4.86 10.99 9.04
N ILE A 116 -6.20 11.09 9.01
CA ILE A 116 -6.95 11.86 10.00
C ILE A 116 -6.92 11.26 11.42
N SER A 117 -6.48 10.00 11.57
CA SER A 117 -6.29 9.39 12.88
C SER A 117 -5.13 10.01 13.66
N THR A 118 -4.25 10.75 12.97
CA THR A 118 -3.06 11.37 13.56
C THR A 118 -3.34 12.75 14.16
N ILE A 119 -4.51 13.33 13.93
CA ILE A 119 -4.86 14.68 14.37
C ILE A 119 -5.61 14.61 15.69
N PRO A 120 -5.04 15.11 16.79
CA PRO A 120 -5.68 15.07 18.10
C PRO A 120 -6.86 16.03 18.19
N VAL A 121 -7.91 15.66 18.91
CA VAL A 121 -9.13 16.50 19.09
C VAL A 121 -9.30 17.07 20.51
N LYS A 122 -8.43 16.71 21.44
CA LYS A 122 -8.61 17.10 22.86
C LYS A 122 -8.49 18.62 23.10
N ASN A 123 -7.60 19.29 22.41
CA ASN A 123 -7.40 20.74 22.53
C ASN A 123 -8.06 21.51 21.38
N VAL A 124 -9.12 20.97 20.82
CA VAL A 124 -9.84 21.53 19.67
C VAL A 124 -11.11 22.26 20.16
N GLU A 125 -11.31 23.47 19.66
CA GLU A 125 -12.52 24.28 19.89
C GLU A 125 -13.65 23.83 18.97
N ARG A 126 -13.32 23.68 17.66
CA ARG A 126 -14.27 23.26 16.64
C ARG A 126 -13.60 22.65 15.44
N ILE A 127 -14.36 21.87 14.70
CA ILE A 127 -14.00 21.31 13.40
C ILE A 127 -14.97 21.89 12.37
N GLU A 128 -14.44 22.55 11.36
CA GLU A 128 -15.22 23.17 10.27
C GLU A 128 -15.08 22.30 9.04
N VAL A 129 -16.20 21.85 8.45
CA VAL A 129 -16.20 21.03 7.23
C VAL A 129 -16.88 21.83 6.11
N TYR A 130 -16.07 22.37 5.20
CA TYR A 130 -16.52 23.12 4.03
C TYR A 130 -16.71 22.20 2.84
N ARG A 131 -17.89 22.25 2.23
CA ARG A 131 -18.27 21.43 1.09
C ARG A 131 -18.78 22.32 -0.04
N GLY A 132 -18.27 22.11 -1.25
CA GLY A 132 -18.60 22.96 -2.40
C GLY A 132 -17.82 24.28 -2.41
N TYR A 133 -18.39 25.35 -1.92
CA TYR A 133 -17.71 26.65 -1.86
C TYR A 133 -16.66 26.66 -0.75
N ILE A 134 -15.44 26.99 -1.09
CA ILE A 134 -14.33 27.08 -0.14
C ILE A 134 -13.99 28.55 0.08
N PRO A 135 -13.98 29.07 1.34
CA PRO A 135 -13.62 30.43 1.65
C PRO A 135 -12.20 30.82 1.19
N ALA A 136 -12.02 32.15 0.95
CA ALA A 136 -10.76 32.70 0.49
C ALA A 136 -9.55 32.35 1.38
N ARG A 137 -9.77 32.27 2.69
CA ARG A 137 -8.71 32.00 3.67
C ARG A 137 -8.00 30.64 3.55
N PHE A 138 -8.61 29.67 2.87
CA PHE A 138 -7.98 28.39 2.58
C PHE A 138 -7.36 28.45 1.18
N GLY A 139 -6.07 28.67 1.15
CA GLY A 139 -5.32 28.66 -0.11
C GLY A 139 -5.42 27.29 -0.80
N GLY A 140 -5.55 27.32 -2.12
CA GLY A 140 -5.66 26.12 -2.92
C GLY A 140 -7.08 25.78 -3.35
N THR A 141 -7.19 24.71 -4.12
CA THR A 141 -8.46 24.24 -4.68
C THR A 141 -8.61 22.77 -4.37
N PHE A 142 -9.54 22.47 -3.49
CA PHE A 142 -9.84 21.12 -3.06
C PHE A 142 -11.17 20.68 -3.64
N ILE A 143 -11.16 19.62 -4.41
CA ILE A 143 -12.34 19.09 -5.12
C ILE A 143 -13.37 18.55 -4.13
N GLY A 144 -12.91 17.81 -3.10
CA GLY A 144 -13.78 17.19 -2.11
C GLY A 144 -14.33 18.19 -1.11
N GLY A 145 -13.51 19.16 -0.71
CA GLY A 145 -13.82 20.12 0.34
C GLY A 145 -12.63 20.38 1.25
N VAL A 146 -12.88 21.10 2.33
CA VAL A 146 -11.89 21.44 3.34
C VAL A 146 -12.39 21.06 4.73
N ILE A 147 -11.52 20.41 5.50
CA ILE A 147 -11.70 20.16 6.93
C ILE A 147 -10.68 21.04 7.66
N ASN A 148 -11.14 21.92 8.53
CA ASN A 148 -10.30 22.79 9.33
C ASN A 148 -10.51 22.51 10.81
N VAL A 149 -9.49 22.02 11.48
CA VAL A 149 -9.45 21.77 12.92
C VAL A 149 -8.93 23.02 13.61
N VAL A 150 -9.77 23.68 14.39
CA VAL A 150 -9.42 24.92 15.08
C VAL A 150 -9.11 24.62 16.53
N THR A 151 -7.89 24.91 16.98
CA THR A 151 -7.46 24.70 18.36
C THR A 151 -8.10 25.74 19.30
N LYS A 152 -8.32 25.35 20.56
CA LYS A 152 -8.94 26.21 21.56
C LYS A 152 -8.22 27.53 21.73
N LYS A 153 -8.98 28.58 21.94
CA LYS A 153 -8.46 29.89 22.33
C LYS A 153 -8.32 29.94 23.84
N PRO A 154 -7.17 30.30 24.38
CA PRO A 154 -6.98 30.49 25.81
C PRO A 154 -7.68 31.76 26.25
N THR A 155 -8.89 31.66 26.82
CA THR A 155 -9.67 32.85 27.21
C THR A 155 -9.89 32.98 28.71
N LYS A 156 -10.01 31.88 29.42
CA LYS A 156 -10.21 31.85 30.88
C LYS A 156 -9.25 30.87 31.52
N ALA A 157 -8.75 31.20 32.70
CA ALA A 157 -7.98 30.24 33.49
C ALA A 157 -8.80 28.98 33.72
N ASN A 158 -8.27 27.83 33.41
CA ASN A 158 -8.91 26.54 33.53
C ASN A 158 -7.89 25.44 33.65
N ILE A 159 -8.18 24.44 34.44
CA ILE A 159 -7.44 23.15 34.49
C ILE A 159 -8.42 22.04 34.20
N SER A 160 -8.13 21.26 33.16
CA SER A 160 -8.94 20.10 32.79
C SER A 160 -8.06 18.87 32.68
N ALA A 161 -8.43 17.80 33.36
CA ALA A 161 -7.76 16.52 33.25
C ALA A 161 -8.80 15.42 32.97
N GLU A 162 -8.47 14.51 32.06
CA GLU A 162 -9.34 13.37 31.75
C GLU A 162 -8.51 12.09 31.68
N LEU A 163 -9.03 11.04 32.32
CA LEU A 163 -8.49 9.68 32.21
C LEU A 163 -9.57 8.76 31.64
N GLY A 164 -9.16 7.92 30.71
CA GLY A 164 -10.06 6.98 30.05
C GLY A 164 -9.47 5.57 29.97
N LYS A 165 -10.36 4.60 29.98
CA LYS A 165 -10.05 3.19 29.73
C LYS A 165 -11.10 2.61 28.79
N ALA A 166 -10.64 1.75 27.88
CA ALA A 166 -11.52 1.05 26.93
C ALA A 166 -11.11 -0.41 26.79
N SER A 167 -11.99 -1.20 26.16
CA SER A 167 -11.69 -2.58 25.76
C SER A 167 -10.42 -2.65 24.90
N PHE A 168 -9.88 -3.84 24.75
CA PHE A 168 -8.69 -4.11 23.93
C PHE A 168 -7.46 -3.28 24.33
N GLY A 169 -7.30 -3.11 25.65
CA GLY A 169 -6.18 -2.40 26.25
C GLY A 169 -6.17 -0.89 26.01
N GLY A 170 -7.31 -0.32 25.59
CA GLY A 170 -7.45 1.12 25.37
C GLY A 170 -7.23 1.93 26.65
N LYS A 171 -6.41 2.97 26.58
CA LYS A 171 -6.08 3.92 27.66
C LYS A 171 -5.93 5.31 27.06
N SER A 172 -6.45 6.31 27.76
CA SER A 172 -6.24 7.71 27.40
C SER A 172 -6.00 8.55 28.66
N ALA A 173 -5.18 9.58 28.51
CA ALA A 173 -4.98 10.61 29.52
C ALA A 173 -4.81 11.95 28.83
N SER A 174 -5.46 13.00 29.32
CA SER A 174 -5.27 14.35 28.82
C SER A 174 -5.20 15.33 30.00
N LEU A 175 -4.37 16.35 29.82
CA LEU A 175 -4.23 17.49 30.69
C LEU A 175 -4.25 18.76 29.85
N GLU A 176 -5.08 19.70 30.25
CA GLU A 176 -5.14 21.04 29.63
C GLU A 176 -5.09 22.07 30.76
N VAL A 177 -4.17 23.01 30.60
CA VAL A 177 -4.00 24.12 31.54
C VAL A 177 -4.06 25.41 30.73
N VAL A 178 -4.97 26.31 31.12
CA VAL A 178 -5.07 27.66 30.60
C VAL A 178 -4.77 28.64 31.74
N SER A 179 -3.84 29.54 31.51
CA SER A 179 -3.43 30.54 32.51
C SER A 179 -3.18 31.89 31.85
N PRO A 180 -3.59 32.98 32.47
CA PRO A 180 -3.14 34.32 32.03
C PRO A 180 -1.62 34.39 32.04
N LEU A 181 -1.04 34.94 30.99
CA LEU A 181 0.41 35.19 30.88
C LEU A 181 0.66 36.46 30.10
N ALA A 182 1.31 37.44 30.75
CA ALA A 182 1.56 38.77 30.20
C ALA A 182 0.26 39.45 29.72
N SER A 183 0.25 39.99 28.50
CA SER A 183 -0.91 40.65 27.87
C SER A 183 -1.89 39.66 27.22
N GLY A 184 -1.71 38.36 27.41
CA GLY A 184 -2.52 37.31 26.78
C GLY A 184 -2.77 36.14 27.72
N SER A 185 -3.04 35.01 27.14
CA SER A 185 -3.25 33.75 27.88
C SER A 185 -2.46 32.62 27.22
N LEU A 186 -1.96 31.73 28.06
CA LEU A 186 -1.22 30.53 27.67
C LEU A 186 -2.11 29.32 27.86
N LEU A 187 -2.16 28.45 26.85
CA LEU A 187 -2.71 27.11 26.89
C LEU A 187 -1.59 26.09 26.75
N VAL A 188 -1.55 25.12 27.65
CA VAL A 188 -0.70 23.94 27.57
C VAL A 188 -1.58 22.72 27.58
N GLY A 189 -1.49 21.90 26.51
CA GLY A 189 -2.22 20.66 26.36
C GLY A 189 -1.26 19.48 26.24
N LEU A 190 -1.53 18.39 26.97
CA LEU A 190 -0.80 17.14 26.89
C LEU A 190 -1.81 15.99 26.73
N ASN A 191 -1.59 15.13 25.77
CA ASN A 191 -2.48 14.00 25.51
C ASN A 191 -1.65 12.72 25.30
N TYR A 192 -2.18 11.63 25.81
CA TYR A 192 -1.65 10.29 25.68
C TYR A 192 -2.77 9.33 25.32
N GLU A 193 -2.57 8.51 24.30
CA GLU A 193 -3.48 7.44 23.94
C GLU A 193 -2.68 6.18 23.62
N ALA A 194 -3.18 5.02 24.08
CA ALA A 194 -2.61 3.73 23.75
C ALA A 194 -3.69 2.65 23.67
N ALA A 195 -3.48 1.64 22.86
CA ALA A 195 -4.31 0.45 22.83
C ALA A 195 -3.48 -0.75 22.37
N LYS A 196 -3.88 -1.96 22.77
CA LYS A 196 -3.35 -3.20 22.20
C LYS A 196 -4.02 -3.53 20.87
N GLY A 197 -5.31 -3.22 20.74
CA GLY A 197 -6.05 -3.46 19.50
C GLY A 197 -6.29 -4.94 19.18
N ASP A 198 -6.19 -5.82 20.15
CA ASP A 198 -6.30 -7.29 20.05
C ASP A 198 -7.76 -7.78 20.07
N PHE A 199 -8.62 -7.16 19.28
CA PHE A 199 -10.05 -7.47 19.27
C PHE A 199 -10.36 -8.76 18.50
N PRO A 200 -11.45 -9.50 18.89
CA PRO A 200 -11.91 -10.66 18.16
C PRO A 200 -12.63 -10.28 16.86
N TYR A 201 -12.49 -11.09 15.84
CA TYR A 201 -13.23 -11.00 14.58
C TYR A 201 -13.57 -12.38 14.03
N HIS A 202 -14.60 -12.47 13.18
CA HIS A 202 -14.98 -13.72 12.54
C HIS A 202 -14.21 -13.89 11.22
N ASN A 203 -13.51 -15.01 11.08
CA ASN A 203 -12.82 -15.35 9.84
C ASN A 203 -13.69 -16.26 8.96
N TYR A 204 -14.29 -15.69 7.93
CA TYR A 204 -15.18 -16.41 7.01
C TYR A 204 -14.47 -17.43 6.13
N SER A 205 -13.16 -17.27 5.91
CA SER A 205 -12.39 -18.28 5.17
C SER A 205 -12.35 -19.63 5.89
N TYR A 206 -12.47 -19.64 7.22
CA TYR A 206 -12.55 -20.89 7.99
C TYR A 206 -13.89 -21.62 7.82
N ASP A 207 -14.95 -20.90 7.46
CA ASP A 207 -16.27 -21.51 7.22
C ASP A 207 -16.30 -22.32 5.90
N ASP A 208 -15.32 -22.15 5.01
CA ASP A 208 -15.21 -22.93 3.78
C ASP A 208 -14.84 -24.40 4.11
N PRO A 209 -15.67 -25.38 3.70
CA PRO A 209 -15.38 -26.79 3.93
C PRO A 209 -14.06 -27.29 3.32
N LYS A 210 -13.56 -26.64 2.26
CA LYS A 210 -12.25 -26.97 1.67
C LYS A 210 -11.12 -26.59 2.62
N ASN A 211 -11.19 -25.39 3.22
CA ASN A 211 -10.20 -24.93 4.18
C ASN A 211 -10.23 -25.79 5.45
N GLN A 212 -11.42 -26.17 5.92
CA GLN A 212 -11.54 -27.07 7.07
C GLN A 212 -10.90 -28.44 6.80
N LYS A 213 -11.09 -28.99 5.60
CA LYS A 213 -10.43 -30.24 5.21
C LYS A 213 -8.93 -30.10 5.17
N GLU A 214 -8.42 -28.97 4.71
CA GLU A 214 -6.98 -28.72 4.65
C GLU A 214 -6.39 -28.52 6.05
N VAL A 215 -7.10 -27.82 6.93
CA VAL A 215 -6.71 -27.75 8.36
C VAL A 215 -6.57 -29.16 8.92
N GLN A 216 -7.57 -30.01 8.69
CA GLN A 216 -7.54 -31.39 9.17
C GLN A 216 -6.39 -32.19 8.54
N ARG A 217 -6.16 -32.05 7.25
CA ARG A 217 -5.04 -32.70 6.55
C ARG A 217 -3.70 -32.34 7.18
N VAL A 218 -3.45 -31.07 7.42
CA VAL A 218 -2.19 -30.62 8.05
C VAL A 218 -2.04 -31.18 9.47
N LEU A 219 -3.13 -31.18 10.25
CA LEU A 219 -3.11 -31.74 11.60
C LEU A 219 -2.83 -33.25 11.62
N ASP A 220 -3.31 -33.98 10.59
CA ASP A 220 -3.16 -35.42 10.51
C ASP A 220 -1.79 -35.82 9.90
N GLU A 221 -1.31 -35.11 8.86
CA GLU A 221 -0.13 -35.49 8.09
C GLU A 221 1.17 -34.88 8.65
N TYR A 222 1.16 -33.60 9.08
CA TYR A 222 2.38 -32.92 9.49
C TYR A 222 3.11 -33.54 10.69
N PRO A 223 2.46 -34.09 11.70
CA PRO A 223 3.17 -34.78 12.78
C PRO A 223 4.12 -35.88 12.29
N SER A 224 3.66 -36.72 11.37
CA SER A 224 4.48 -37.79 10.80
C SER A 224 5.57 -37.26 9.86
N VAL A 225 5.28 -36.20 9.10
CA VAL A 225 6.29 -35.55 8.23
C VAL A 225 7.38 -34.90 9.10
N ILE A 226 6.99 -34.19 10.14
CA ILE A 226 7.93 -33.56 11.10
C ILE A 226 8.82 -34.63 11.74
N GLU A 227 8.24 -35.73 12.24
CA GLU A 227 8.98 -36.85 12.82
C GLU A 227 9.95 -37.45 11.80
N SER A 228 9.51 -37.61 10.55
CA SER A 228 10.38 -38.12 9.47
C SER A 228 11.56 -37.20 9.20
N ILE A 229 11.34 -35.88 9.14
CA ILE A 229 12.41 -34.90 8.94
C ILE A 229 13.33 -34.84 10.17
N GLU A 230 12.77 -34.84 11.38
CA GLU A 230 13.58 -34.90 12.63
C GLU A 230 14.47 -36.13 12.66
N ASN A 231 13.92 -37.28 12.30
CA ASN A 231 14.66 -38.50 12.22
C ASN A 231 15.78 -38.43 11.14
N SER A 232 15.50 -37.81 10.00
CA SER A 232 16.49 -37.64 8.91
C SER A 232 17.64 -36.70 9.32
N LEU A 233 17.38 -35.75 10.20
CA LEU A 233 18.33 -34.76 10.70
C LEU A 233 19.13 -35.28 11.93
N THR A 234 18.82 -36.46 12.46
CA THR A 234 19.69 -37.06 13.46
C THR A 234 21.06 -37.31 12.84
N LEU A 235 22.10 -37.12 13.61
CA LEU A 235 23.49 -37.25 13.11
C LEU A 235 23.72 -38.60 12.41
N ASP A 236 23.20 -39.69 13.01
CA ASP A 236 23.35 -41.01 12.47
C ASP A 236 22.59 -41.20 11.13
N ASN A 237 21.36 -40.76 11.07
CA ASN A 237 20.57 -40.89 9.84
C ASN A 237 21.07 -39.97 8.72
N TRP A 238 21.44 -38.74 9.08
CA TRP A 238 22.06 -37.84 8.12
C TRP A 238 23.30 -38.44 7.47
N ASN A 239 24.28 -38.86 8.29
CA ASN A 239 25.51 -39.42 7.82
C ASN A 239 25.29 -40.74 7.07
N LYS A 240 24.39 -41.59 7.57
CA LYS A 240 24.02 -42.84 6.89
C LYS A 240 23.43 -42.55 5.50
N ASN A 241 22.51 -41.63 5.38
CA ASN A 241 21.92 -41.26 4.08
C ASN A 241 22.97 -40.71 3.13
N LYS A 242 23.89 -39.87 3.60
CA LYS A 242 24.98 -39.34 2.78
C LYS A 242 25.98 -40.46 2.32
N ILE A 243 26.33 -41.40 3.18
CA ILE A 243 27.17 -42.52 2.82
C ILE A 243 26.49 -43.41 1.79
N GLU A 244 25.19 -43.75 2.00
CA GLU A 244 24.44 -44.60 1.07
C GLU A 244 24.26 -43.91 -0.29
N ASP A 245 23.99 -42.59 -0.30
CA ASP A 245 23.86 -41.81 -1.53
C ASP A 245 25.19 -41.78 -2.33
N LEU A 246 26.32 -41.54 -1.67
CA LEU A 246 27.64 -41.59 -2.28
C LEU A 246 27.97 -42.98 -2.81
N TYR A 247 27.61 -44.03 -2.09
CA TYR A 247 27.80 -45.40 -2.52
C TYR A 247 26.93 -45.74 -3.74
N ASN A 248 25.68 -45.40 -3.71
CA ASN A 248 24.72 -45.65 -4.80
C ASN A 248 25.10 -44.90 -6.10
N ARG A 249 25.68 -43.74 -5.99
CA ARG A 249 26.26 -42.99 -7.12
C ARG A 249 27.59 -43.54 -7.61
N GLY A 250 28.20 -44.39 -6.81
CA GLY A 250 29.53 -44.97 -7.08
C GLY A 250 30.66 -43.98 -6.79
N ASP A 251 30.43 -42.99 -5.96
CA ASP A 251 31.42 -42.00 -5.56
C ASP A 251 32.35 -42.55 -4.45
N ILE A 252 31.90 -43.56 -3.71
CA ILE A 252 32.70 -44.30 -2.75
C ILE A 252 32.63 -45.82 -2.98
N SER A 253 33.65 -46.51 -2.63
CA SER A 253 33.71 -47.98 -2.73
C SER A 253 32.92 -48.66 -1.60
N GLU A 254 32.53 -49.92 -1.82
CA GLU A 254 31.91 -50.77 -0.79
C GLU A 254 32.76 -50.89 0.48
N ASN A 255 34.07 -50.90 0.34
CA ASN A 255 34.99 -50.95 1.48
C ASN A 255 34.91 -49.68 2.33
N VAL A 256 34.85 -48.50 1.70
CA VAL A 256 34.68 -47.22 2.42
C VAL A 256 33.32 -47.18 3.11
N ARG A 257 32.26 -47.59 2.42
CA ARG A 257 30.91 -47.67 3.03
C ARG A 257 30.90 -48.59 4.24
N ASN A 258 31.41 -49.83 4.11
CA ASN A 258 31.42 -50.86 5.17
C ASN A 258 32.37 -50.53 6.33
N GLN A 259 33.26 -49.56 6.18
CA GLN A 259 34.08 -49.05 7.29
C GLN A 259 33.22 -48.25 8.29
N TYR A 260 32.17 -47.57 7.84
CA TYR A 260 31.34 -46.67 8.65
C TYR A 260 29.91 -47.17 8.86
N ILE A 261 29.42 -48.11 8.04
CA ILE A 261 28.12 -48.78 8.23
C ILE A 261 28.37 -50.29 8.33
N ASP A 262 28.04 -50.84 9.48
CA ASP A 262 28.19 -52.27 9.74
C ASP A 262 27.09 -53.13 9.08
N ASN A 263 27.24 -54.45 9.12
CA ASN A 263 26.27 -55.39 8.57
C ASN A 263 24.90 -55.37 9.24
N SER A 264 24.73 -54.72 10.39
CA SER A 264 23.44 -54.49 11.06
C SER A 264 22.81 -53.18 10.65
N GLY A 265 23.54 -52.37 9.85
CA GLY A 265 23.11 -51.02 9.44
C GLY A 265 23.35 -49.96 10.52
N GLN A 266 24.15 -50.26 11.54
CA GLN A 266 24.58 -49.27 12.53
C GLN A 266 25.75 -48.47 11.95
N ILE A 267 25.74 -47.15 12.22
CA ILE A 267 26.74 -46.21 11.70
C ILE A 267 27.72 -45.75 12.78
N ASP A 268 28.98 -45.58 12.37
CA ASP A 268 29.98 -44.80 13.11
C ASP A 268 30.00 -43.35 12.58
N SER A 269 29.09 -42.53 13.12
CA SER A 269 28.94 -41.14 12.69
C SER A 269 30.14 -40.27 13.06
N GLU A 270 30.78 -40.48 14.20
CA GLU A 270 31.98 -39.72 14.62
C GLU A 270 33.15 -40.04 13.71
N GLY A 271 33.41 -41.33 13.49
CA GLY A 271 34.48 -41.78 12.58
C GLY A 271 34.25 -41.28 11.15
N TRP A 272 32.99 -41.25 10.66
CA TRP A 272 32.66 -40.70 9.35
C TRP A 272 32.94 -39.20 9.27
N LEU A 273 32.52 -38.42 10.24
CA LEU A 273 32.77 -36.97 10.25
C LEU A 273 34.27 -36.66 10.33
N ASP A 274 35.00 -37.37 11.13
CA ASP A 274 36.47 -37.25 11.17
C ASP A 274 37.12 -37.57 9.83
N PHE A 275 36.64 -38.60 9.14
CA PHE A 275 37.11 -38.95 7.79
C PHE A 275 36.79 -37.80 6.80
N VAL A 276 35.59 -37.29 6.79
CA VAL A 276 35.18 -36.18 5.93
C VAL A 276 35.96 -34.90 6.25
N ARG A 277 36.03 -34.53 7.54
CA ARG A 277 36.71 -33.32 7.99
C ARG A 277 38.24 -33.35 7.70
N ASN A 278 38.83 -34.51 7.70
CA ASN A 278 40.25 -34.71 7.37
C ASN A 278 40.53 -34.94 5.88
N GLY A 279 39.51 -34.84 5.02
CA GLY A 279 39.62 -34.91 3.56
C GLY A 279 39.79 -36.36 3.05
N GLY A 280 39.44 -37.36 3.84
CA GLY A 280 39.53 -38.76 3.47
C GLY A 280 38.65 -39.14 2.27
N LEU A 281 37.47 -38.55 2.17
CA LEU A 281 36.55 -38.75 1.03
C LEU A 281 37.19 -38.29 -0.29
N ILE A 282 37.84 -37.13 -0.28
CA ILE A 282 38.50 -36.56 -1.45
C ILE A 282 39.65 -37.44 -1.92
N GLN A 283 40.39 -38.01 -0.98
CA GLN A 283 41.43 -38.98 -1.28
C GLN A 283 40.87 -40.27 -1.90
N ALA A 284 39.75 -40.77 -1.35
CA ALA A 284 39.05 -41.94 -1.88
C ALA A 284 38.47 -41.68 -3.30
N GLU A 285 37.92 -40.50 -3.55
CA GLU A 285 37.40 -40.12 -4.87
C GLU A 285 38.52 -39.95 -5.92
N ILE A 286 39.66 -39.41 -5.53
CA ILE A 286 40.85 -39.36 -6.40
C ILE A 286 41.30 -40.76 -6.81
N GLU A 287 41.38 -41.69 -5.89
CA GLU A 287 41.76 -43.09 -6.19
C GLU A 287 40.70 -43.77 -7.06
N TYR A 288 39.41 -43.51 -6.84
CA TYR A 288 38.30 -44.01 -7.66
C TYR A 288 38.36 -43.46 -9.11
N VAL A 289 38.59 -42.15 -9.30
CA VAL A 289 38.77 -41.57 -10.65
C VAL A 289 39.95 -42.18 -11.37
N LYS A 290 41.05 -42.43 -10.69
CA LYS A 290 42.22 -43.11 -11.27
C LYS A 290 41.89 -44.53 -11.68
N GLU A 291 41.15 -45.28 -10.85
CA GLU A 291 40.71 -46.64 -11.15
C GLU A 291 39.75 -46.70 -12.32
N LYS A 292 38.76 -45.83 -12.35
CA LYS A 292 37.73 -45.70 -13.40
C LYS A 292 38.31 -45.22 -14.74
N ALA A 293 39.28 -44.32 -14.71
CA ALA A 293 39.97 -43.90 -15.94
C ALA A 293 40.80 -45.07 -16.59
N ARG A 294 41.16 -46.09 -15.80
CA ARG A 294 41.82 -47.32 -16.30
C ARG A 294 40.82 -48.35 -16.79
N ASP A 295 39.55 -48.27 -16.42
CA ASP A 295 38.51 -49.18 -16.89
C ASP A 295 37.89 -48.68 -18.20
N THR A 296 38.21 -49.34 -19.31
CA THR A 296 37.76 -48.98 -20.65
C THR A 296 36.30 -49.32 -20.93
N SER A 297 35.57 -49.92 -19.99
CA SER A 297 34.14 -50.27 -20.16
C SER A 297 33.19 -49.07 -20.01
N GLY A 298 33.60 -47.92 -19.40
CA GLY A 298 32.81 -46.72 -19.20
C GLY A 298 32.80 -45.70 -20.32
N ILE A 299 33.41 -45.98 -21.45
CA ILE A 299 33.67 -45.07 -22.59
C ILE A 299 32.39 -44.46 -23.21
N SER A 300 31.24 -45.06 -23.03
CA SER A 300 30.00 -44.63 -23.76
C SER A 300 29.50 -43.24 -23.39
N GLN A 301 29.62 -42.80 -22.16
CA GLN A 301 29.13 -41.44 -21.74
C GLN A 301 30.16 -40.37 -22.16
N GLU A 302 31.43 -40.58 -21.91
CA GLU A 302 32.50 -39.66 -22.32
C GLU A 302 32.65 -39.58 -23.83
N TRP A 303 32.33 -40.67 -24.53
CA TRP A 303 32.31 -40.68 -25.98
C TRP A 303 31.30 -39.63 -26.51
N ASN A 304 30.10 -39.57 -25.96
CA ASN A 304 29.09 -38.60 -26.40
C ASN A 304 29.51 -37.14 -26.15
N ASP A 305 30.13 -36.83 -25.02
CA ASP A 305 30.52 -35.48 -24.64
C ASP A 305 31.72 -35.00 -25.47
N ASN A 306 32.69 -35.89 -25.69
CA ASN A 306 33.85 -35.62 -26.54
C ASN A 306 33.47 -35.57 -28.02
N LEU A 307 32.53 -36.39 -28.47
CA LEU A 307 31.99 -36.35 -29.81
C LEU A 307 31.29 -35.00 -30.05
N LYS A 308 30.51 -34.50 -29.11
CA LYS A 308 29.86 -33.21 -29.20
C LYS A 308 30.85 -32.06 -29.31
N SER A 309 31.89 -32.09 -28.49
CA SER A 309 32.98 -31.09 -28.53
C SER A 309 33.74 -31.13 -29.85
N TYR A 310 34.18 -32.29 -30.28
CA TYR A 310 34.90 -32.48 -31.54
C TYR A 310 34.06 -32.08 -32.76
N VAL A 311 32.80 -32.53 -32.78
CA VAL A 311 31.89 -32.23 -33.90
C VAL A 311 31.58 -30.75 -33.96
N SER A 312 31.42 -30.07 -32.83
CA SER A 312 31.14 -28.62 -32.80
C SER A 312 32.30 -27.78 -33.35
N GLN A 313 33.52 -28.27 -33.23
CA GLN A 313 34.75 -27.60 -33.68
C GLN A 313 35.20 -28.02 -35.10
N ASN A 314 34.67 -29.13 -35.65
CA ASN A 314 35.05 -29.64 -36.95
C ASN A 314 34.03 -29.31 -38.05
N ASP A 315 34.26 -28.21 -38.75
CA ASP A 315 33.35 -27.71 -39.77
C ASP A 315 33.21 -28.68 -40.96
N ASP A 316 34.29 -29.35 -41.37
CA ASP A 316 34.25 -30.29 -42.51
C ASP A 316 33.46 -31.56 -42.13
N PHE A 317 33.56 -32.04 -40.86
CA PHE A 317 32.74 -33.14 -40.39
C PHE A 317 31.28 -32.78 -40.40
N LEU A 318 30.92 -31.62 -39.81
CA LEU A 318 29.54 -31.13 -39.77
C LEU A 318 28.95 -31.01 -41.16
N LYS A 319 29.74 -30.54 -42.10
CA LYS A 319 29.33 -30.38 -43.49
C LYS A 319 29.12 -31.72 -44.19
N SER A 320 30.04 -32.65 -43.97
CA SER A 320 29.99 -34.01 -44.56
C SER A 320 28.79 -34.80 -43.98
N ALA A 321 28.60 -34.75 -42.68
CA ALA A 321 27.45 -35.39 -42.01
C ALA A 321 26.12 -34.79 -42.46
N ALA A 322 26.03 -33.47 -42.57
CA ALA A 322 24.80 -32.79 -43.07
C ALA A 322 24.51 -33.19 -44.50
N ASN A 323 25.48 -33.19 -45.40
CA ASN A 323 25.31 -33.60 -46.79
C ASN A 323 24.91 -35.07 -46.92
N TRP A 324 25.50 -35.96 -46.12
CA TRP A 324 25.09 -37.36 -46.08
C TRP A 324 23.62 -37.53 -45.66
N TYR A 325 23.18 -36.87 -44.60
CA TYR A 325 21.76 -36.91 -44.17
C TYR A 325 20.82 -36.34 -45.25
N ILE A 326 21.20 -35.27 -45.90
CA ILE A 326 20.40 -34.72 -47.00
C ILE A 326 20.28 -35.72 -48.12
N SER A 327 21.40 -36.35 -48.50
CA SER A 327 21.45 -37.34 -49.57
C SER A 327 20.62 -38.59 -49.25
N GLU A 328 20.69 -39.10 -48.04
CA GLU A 328 19.89 -40.28 -47.64
C GLU A 328 18.39 -39.95 -47.63
N TYR A 329 18.02 -38.75 -47.21
CA TYR A 329 16.63 -38.33 -47.20
C TYR A 329 16.06 -38.06 -48.61
N GLU A 330 16.91 -37.63 -49.53
CA GLU A 330 16.54 -37.51 -50.95
C GLU A 330 16.34 -38.86 -51.63
N LYS A 331 17.11 -39.88 -51.25
CA LYS A 331 16.99 -41.28 -51.75
C LYS A 331 15.71 -41.96 -51.23
N ASP A 332 15.43 -41.83 -49.92
CA ASP A 332 14.28 -42.41 -49.27
C ASP A 332 13.55 -41.40 -48.41
N PRO A 333 12.44 -40.79 -48.85
CA PRO A 333 11.65 -39.84 -48.08
C PRO A 333 11.04 -40.40 -46.78
N LYS A 334 11.06 -41.71 -46.59
CA LYS A 334 10.58 -42.41 -45.37
C LYS A 334 11.76 -42.62 -44.39
N PHE A 335 12.94 -42.22 -44.69
CA PHE A 335 14.08 -42.34 -43.84
C PHE A 335 13.82 -41.67 -42.50
N LYS A 336 13.62 -42.51 -41.48
CA LYS A 336 13.28 -42.05 -40.13
C LYS A 336 14.54 -41.66 -39.37
N ASN A 337 14.75 -40.40 -39.20
CA ASN A 337 15.77 -39.87 -38.31
C ASN A 337 15.25 -38.69 -37.49
N VAL A 338 15.99 -38.25 -36.49
CA VAL A 338 15.63 -37.14 -35.58
C VAL A 338 15.43 -35.82 -36.33
N PHE A 339 16.00 -35.72 -37.51
CA PHE A 339 16.02 -34.48 -38.29
C PHE A 339 14.87 -34.37 -39.30
N ILE A 340 13.93 -35.34 -39.29
CA ILE A 340 12.80 -35.41 -40.26
C ILE A 340 11.98 -34.12 -40.29
N THR A 341 11.75 -33.47 -39.12
CA THR A 341 10.97 -32.25 -39.04
C THR A 341 11.61 -31.08 -39.79
N GLN A 342 12.94 -31.02 -39.78
CA GLN A 342 13.71 -29.96 -40.43
C GLN A 342 13.67 -30.11 -41.97
N TYR A 343 13.50 -31.35 -42.45
CA TYR A 343 13.47 -31.67 -43.87
C TYR A 343 12.10 -31.71 -44.51
N LYS A 344 11.02 -31.73 -43.70
CA LYS A 344 9.64 -31.67 -44.27
C LYS A 344 9.43 -30.48 -45.20
N GLY A 345 10.00 -29.33 -44.83
CA GLY A 345 9.95 -28.13 -45.63
C GLY A 345 10.85 -28.17 -46.90
N TYR A 346 11.98 -28.87 -46.77
CA TYR A 346 12.94 -29.00 -47.86
C TYR A 346 12.36 -29.76 -49.05
N LEU A 347 11.85 -30.98 -48.85
CA LEU A 347 11.26 -31.79 -49.92
C LEU A 347 10.02 -31.13 -50.54
N LYS A 348 9.20 -30.45 -49.71
CA LYS A 348 8.06 -29.70 -50.25
C LYS A 348 8.51 -28.56 -51.17
N LYS A 349 9.58 -27.84 -50.82
CA LYS A 349 10.12 -26.77 -51.65
C LYS A 349 10.82 -27.28 -52.91
N ILE A 350 11.53 -28.41 -52.82
CA ILE A 350 12.11 -29.06 -54.03
C ILE A 350 11.02 -29.39 -55.05
N LYS A 351 9.92 -30.03 -54.59
CA LYS A 351 8.78 -30.31 -55.51
C LYS A 351 8.17 -29.02 -56.10
N GLN A 352 8.09 -27.98 -55.31
CA GLN A 352 7.57 -26.69 -55.75
C GLN A 352 8.52 -26.07 -56.81
N TYR A 353 9.82 -26.12 -56.59
CA TYR A 353 10.80 -25.62 -57.54
C TYR A 353 10.83 -26.46 -58.84
N GLU A 354 10.70 -27.81 -58.72
CA GLU A 354 10.58 -28.71 -59.86
C GLU A 354 9.34 -28.36 -60.72
N THR A 355 8.22 -28.07 -60.07
CA THR A 355 6.98 -27.64 -60.78
C THR A 355 7.11 -26.27 -61.40
N THR A 356 7.83 -25.34 -60.74
CA THR A 356 7.92 -23.92 -61.20
C THR A 356 8.95 -23.73 -62.30
N TYR A 357 10.09 -24.40 -62.23
CA TYR A 357 11.22 -24.18 -63.13
C TYR A 357 11.47 -25.33 -64.12
N GLY A 358 10.84 -26.48 -63.89
CA GLY A 358 11.17 -27.70 -64.67
C GLY A 358 12.40 -28.43 -64.15
N LYS A 359 12.36 -29.76 -64.02
CA LYS A 359 13.37 -30.61 -63.36
C LYS A 359 14.77 -30.50 -63.96
N ASP A 360 14.85 -30.30 -65.29
CA ASP A 360 16.11 -30.26 -66.08
C ASP A 360 16.59 -28.84 -66.33
N SER A 361 16.01 -27.81 -65.73
CA SER A 361 16.41 -26.41 -65.87
C SER A 361 17.61 -26.04 -65.02
N GLU A 362 18.41 -25.11 -65.50
CA GLU A 362 19.53 -24.53 -64.78
C GLU A 362 19.06 -23.77 -63.54
N GLU A 363 17.89 -23.08 -63.58
CA GLU A 363 17.25 -22.38 -62.46
C GLU A 363 16.82 -23.36 -61.37
N PHE A 364 16.23 -24.52 -61.74
CA PHE A 364 15.91 -25.53 -60.74
C PHE A 364 17.16 -26.04 -60.01
N THR A 365 18.23 -26.33 -60.77
CA THR A 365 19.47 -26.79 -60.19
C THR A 365 20.10 -25.75 -59.26
N THR A 366 20.11 -24.51 -59.70
CA THR A 366 20.60 -23.38 -58.85
C THR A 366 19.76 -23.18 -57.58
N GLN A 367 18.46 -23.19 -57.69
CA GLN A 367 17.55 -23.00 -56.52
C GLN A 367 17.62 -24.21 -55.56
N LYS A 368 17.78 -25.41 -56.09
CA LYS A 368 17.98 -26.63 -55.30
C LYS A 368 19.31 -26.55 -54.53
N GLU A 369 20.39 -26.15 -55.15
CA GLU A 369 21.69 -25.99 -54.49
C GLU A 369 21.66 -24.87 -53.41
N ASN A 370 21.02 -23.74 -53.69
CA ASN A 370 20.87 -22.68 -52.70
C ASN A 370 20.03 -23.12 -51.50
N LEU A 371 18.93 -23.85 -51.75
CA LEU A 371 18.14 -24.43 -50.70
C LEU A 371 18.90 -25.46 -49.87
N LYS A 372 19.71 -26.30 -50.52
CA LYS A 372 20.59 -27.31 -49.87
C LYS A 372 21.57 -26.62 -48.92
N LYS A 373 22.27 -25.57 -49.35
CA LYS A 373 23.19 -24.79 -48.51
C LYS A 373 22.49 -24.17 -47.30
N LYS A 374 21.27 -23.66 -47.50
CA LYS A 374 20.48 -23.10 -46.37
C LYS A 374 20.06 -24.16 -45.36
N VAL A 375 19.66 -25.32 -45.85
CA VAL A 375 19.28 -26.47 -45.01
C VAL A 375 20.51 -27.04 -44.30
N GLU A 376 21.62 -27.20 -44.96
CA GLU A 376 22.91 -27.60 -44.40
C GLU A 376 23.29 -26.72 -43.20
N LYS A 377 23.24 -25.39 -43.37
CA LYS A 377 23.58 -24.44 -42.29
C LYS A 377 22.68 -24.63 -41.05
N THR A 378 21.39 -24.86 -41.26
CA THR A 378 20.43 -25.11 -40.16
C THR A 378 20.71 -26.46 -39.53
N PHE A 379 20.95 -27.48 -40.30
CA PHE A 379 21.23 -28.83 -39.88
C PHE A 379 22.49 -28.94 -39.04
N ARG A 380 23.55 -28.28 -39.43
CA ARG A 380 24.83 -28.25 -38.68
C ARG A 380 24.59 -27.78 -37.22
N LYS A 381 23.79 -26.70 -37.03
CA LYS A 381 23.45 -26.23 -35.69
C LYS A 381 22.66 -27.28 -34.88
N THR A 382 21.70 -27.93 -35.52
CA THR A 382 20.85 -28.94 -34.88
C THR A 382 21.61 -30.21 -34.60
N LEU A 383 22.53 -30.63 -35.47
CA LEU A 383 23.37 -31.81 -35.24
C LEU A 383 24.23 -31.66 -33.97
N VAL A 384 24.88 -30.51 -33.80
CA VAL A 384 25.67 -30.23 -32.58
C VAL A 384 24.80 -30.32 -31.32
N SER A 385 23.60 -29.72 -31.34
CA SER A 385 22.68 -29.76 -30.19
C SER A 385 22.04 -31.13 -29.97
N ALA A 386 22.01 -31.97 -30.99
CA ALA A 386 21.35 -33.28 -30.95
C ALA A 386 22.27 -34.40 -30.44
N ILE A 387 23.56 -34.26 -30.61
CA ILE A 387 24.54 -35.28 -30.16
C ILE A 387 24.47 -35.45 -28.65
N GLY A 388 24.29 -36.67 -28.19
CA GLY A 388 24.16 -36.99 -26.76
C GLY A 388 22.80 -36.70 -26.09
N SER A 389 21.82 -36.11 -26.82
CA SER A 389 20.58 -35.67 -26.19
C SER A 389 19.43 -36.69 -26.17
N SER A 390 19.46 -37.72 -27.01
CA SER A 390 18.51 -38.84 -27.00
C SER A 390 19.06 -40.04 -27.81
N TRP A 391 18.53 -41.23 -27.55
CA TRP A 391 18.86 -42.45 -28.26
C TRP A 391 18.69 -42.32 -29.79
N GLU A 392 17.55 -41.80 -30.21
CA GLU A 392 17.23 -41.62 -31.64
C GLU A 392 18.22 -40.68 -32.36
N LYS A 393 18.68 -39.63 -31.67
CA LYS A 393 19.65 -38.68 -32.20
C LYS A 393 21.07 -39.26 -32.24
N ARG A 394 21.40 -40.07 -31.28
CA ARG A 394 22.65 -40.83 -31.21
C ARG A 394 22.72 -41.90 -32.30
N ASP A 395 21.59 -42.63 -32.53
CA ASP A 395 21.53 -43.66 -33.54
C ASP A 395 21.66 -43.09 -34.97
N ALA A 396 21.08 -41.89 -35.19
CA ALA A 396 21.29 -41.16 -36.42
C ALA A 396 22.80 -40.86 -36.66
N THR A 397 23.52 -40.41 -35.62
CA THR A 397 24.95 -40.12 -35.70
C THR A 397 25.76 -41.39 -35.91
N ASN A 398 25.41 -42.50 -35.23
CA ASN A 398 26.00 -43.79 -35.44
C ASN A 398 25.81 -44.30 -36.87
N GLY A 399 24.65 -44.09 -37.49
CA GLY A 399 24.35 -44.38 -38.87
C GLY A 399 25.35 -43.71 -39.86
N TYR A 400 25.74 -42.46 -39.60
CA TYR A 400 26.75 -41.77 -40.37
C TYR A 400 28.12 -42.48 -40.22
N PHE A 401 28.52 -42.84 -38.99
CA PHE A 401 29.81 -43.52 -38.75
C PHE A 401 29.88 -44.92 -39.34
N MET A 402 28.77 -45.64 -39.43
CA MET A 402 28.72 -46.94 -40.11
C MET A 402 29.08 -46.81 -41.59
N ASN A 403 28.73 -45.71 -42.23
CA ASN A 403 29.01 -45.42 -43.62
C ASN A 403 30.34 -44.65 -43.83
N ASN A 404 30.98 -44.20 -42.77
CA ASN A 404 32.21 -43.42 -42.76
C ASN A 404 33.19 -43.90 -41.63
N PRO A 405 33.77 -45.12 -41.77
CA PRO A 405 34.58 -45.76 -40.71
C PRO A 405 35.84 -44.97 -40.33
N ASP A 406 36.43 -44.26 -41.31
CA ASP A 406 37.65 -43.47 -41.04
C ASP A 406 37.32 -42.24 -40.15
N ALA A 407 36.17 -41.61 -40.31
CA ALA A 407 35.73 -40.54 -39.43
C ALA A 407 35.50 -41.05 -38.00
N LYS A 408 34.94 -42.26 -37.84
CA LYS A 408 34.81 -42.93 -36.57
C LYS A 408 36.16 -43.17 -35.88
N LYS A 409 37.13 -43.75 -36.61
CA LYS A 409 38.48 -44.05 -36.11
C LYS A 409 39.22 -42.79 -35.62
N GLN A 410 39.08 -41.69 -36.36
CA GLN A 410 39.66 -40.41 -35.95
C GLN A 410 39.05 -39.89 -34.63
N ILE A 411 37.76 -40.06 -34.47
CA ILE A 411 37.06 -39.63 -33.24
C ILE A 411 37.45 -40.56 -32.09
N ASP A 412 37.43 -41.86 -32.27
CA ASP A 412 37.83 -42.83 -31.25
C ASP A 412 39.24 -42.54 -30.72
N ASN A 413 40.21 -42.29 -31.59
CA ASN A 413 41.59 -41.92 -31.21
C ASN A 413 41.62 -40.60 -30.38
N LYS A 414 40.88 -39.60 -30.78
CA LYS A 414 40.75 -38.33 -30.06
C LYS A 414 40.12 -38.52 -28.69
N ILE A 415 39.17 -39.41 -28.55
CA ILE A 415 38.52 -39.74 -27.28
C ILE A 415 39.55 -40.34 -26.28
N TYR A 416 40.38 -41.26 -26.72
CA TYR A 416 41.44 -41.83 -25.87
C TYR A 416 42.44 -40.77 -25.37
N GLU A 417 42.85 -39.83 -26.27
CA GLU A 417 43.68 -38.69 -25.86
C GLU A 417 43.00 -37.77 -24.83
N GLU A 418 41.67 -37.58 -24.95
CA GLU A 418 40.92 -36.73 -24.04
C GLU A 418 40.55 -37.41 -22.69
N VAL A 419 40.36 -38.75 -22.66
CA VAL A 419 40.16 -39.51 -21.42
C VAL A 419 41.35 -39.35 -20.48
N ASP A 420 42.58 -39.48 -21.00
CA ASP A 420 43.79 -39.31 -20.19
C ASP A 420 43.93 -37.87 -19.65
N LYS A 421 43.58 -36.85 -20.48
CA LYS A 421 43.56 -35.45 -20.03
C LYS A 421 42.46 -35.17 -19.02
N LYS A 422 41.29 -35.77 -19.19
CA LYS A 422 40.17 -35.59 -18.28
C LYS A 422 40.40 -36.22 -16.90
N ALA A 423 41.04 -37.38 -16.84
CA ALA A 423 41.37 -37.97 -15.55
C ALA A 423 42.24 -37.01 -14.72
N ALA A 424 43.26 -36.40 -15.36
CA ALA A 424 44.08 -35.38 -14.71
C ALA A 424 43.28 -34.12 -14.35
N ALA A 425 42.44 -33.62 -15.27
CA ALA A 425 41.59 -32.44 -15.06
C ALA A 425 40.55 -32.70 -14.00
N GLU A 426 39.93 -33.87 -13.94
CA GLU A 426 38.91 -34.22 -12.94
C GLU A 426 39.54 -34.35 -11.55
N ILE A 427 40.74 -34.91 -11.43
CA ILE A 427 41.49 -34.94 -10.15
C ILE A 427 41.80 -33.51 -9.70
N ASP A 428 42.15 -32.60 -10.59
CA ASP A 428 42.38 -31.20 -10.26
C ASP A 428 41.05 -30.48 -9.90
N ARG A 429 39.96 -30.82 -10.56
CA ARG A 429 38.61 -30.33 -10.23
C ARG A 429 38.19 -30.78 -8.82
N ILE A 430 38.37 -32.08 -8.50
CA ILE A 430 38.09 -32.64 -7.18
C ILE A 430 38.88 -31.91 -6.11
N LYS A 431 40.17 -31.68 -6.31
CA LYS A 431 40.99 -30.90 -5.37
C LYS A 431 40.50 -29.49 -5.17
N ASN A 432 40.06 -28.84 -6.25
CA ASN A 432 39.56 -27.46 -6.22
C ASN A 432 38.15 -27.32 -5.57
N VAL A 433 37.36 -28.40 -5.57
CA VAL A 433 36.01 -28.39 -4.91
C VAL A 433 36.02 -29.13 -3.57
N ALA A 434 37.20 -29.56 -3.10
CA ALA A 434 37.35 -30.33 -1.88
C ALA A 434 36.66 -29.69 -0.66
N ASP A 435 36.83 -28.40 -0.49
CA ASP A 435 36.25 -27.67 0.64
C ASP A 435 34.74 -27.60 0.51
N VAL A 436 34.18 -27.48 -0.71
CA VAL A 436 32.73 -27.46 -0.96
C VAL A 436 32.15 -28.86 -0.60
N ILE A 437 32.74 -29.94 -1.09
CA ILE A 437 32.27 -31.29 -0.79
C ILE A 437 32.32 -31.56 0.72
N LYS A 438 33.40 -31.17 1.38
CA LYS A 438 33.54 -31.28 2.83
C LYS A 438 32.44 -30.51 3.58
N LYS A 439 32.16 -29.27 3.16
CA LYS A 439 31.09 -28.46 3.75
C LYS A 439 29.69 -29.08 3.55
N GLU A 440 29.44 -29.69 2.41
CA GLU A 440 28.15 -30.32 2.08
C GLU A 440 27.86 -31.60 2.88
N LEU A 441 28.88 -32.36 3.23
CA LEU A 441 28.71 -33.62 3.95
C LEU A 441 28.67 -33.45 5.47
N ASP A 442 29.31 -32.42 6.01
CA ASP A 442 29.32 -32.13 7.43
C ASP A 442 27.99 -31.35 7.79
N PRO A 443 27.13 -31.90 8.67
CA PRO A 443 25.90 -31.28 9.03
C PRO A 443 26.05 -29.89 9.68
N GLU A 444 27.22 -29.59 10.27
CA GLU A 444 27.48 -28.26 10.87
C GLU A 444 27.69 -27.17 9.80
N THR A 445 28.12 -27.57 8.59
CA THR A 445 28.44 -26.63 7.51
C THR A 445 27.63 -26.88 6.25
N SER A 446 26.79 -27.92 6.21
CA SER A 446 26.00 -28.31 5.06
C SER A 446 24.81 -27.37 4.85
N GLY A 447 24.78 -26.76 3.68
CA GLY A 447 23.62 -25.96 3.28
C GLY A 447 22.34 -26.80 3.19
N GLU A 448 22.37 -28.02 2.72
CA GLU A 448 21.26 -28.95 2.64
C GLU A 448 20.70 -29.31 4.02
N TYR A 449 21.60 -29.53 5.00
CA TYR A 449 21.20 -29.79 6.39
C TYR A 449 20.44 -28.58 6.97
N GLU A 450 20.98 -27.40 6.78
CA GLU A 450 20.35 -26.15 7.25
C GLU A 450 18.99 -25.89 6.56
N VAL A 451 18.86 -26.18 5.25
CA VAL A 451 17.56 -26.12 4.54
C VAL A 451 16.56 -27.06 5.17
N THR A 452 16.95 -28.31 5.33
CA THR A 452 16.04 -29.33 5.88
C THR A 452 15.61 -28.96 7.29
N LYS A 453 16.52 -28.39 8.09
CA LYS A 453 16.23 -27.86 9.42
C LYS A 453 15.28 -26.67 9.38
N ASN A 454 15.47 -25.75 8.44
CA ASN A 454 14.57 -24.61 8.25
C ASN A 454 13.17 -25.06 7.76
N ASP A 455 13.09 -26.07 6.87
CA ASP A 455 11.82 -26.69 6.48
C ASP A 455 11.12 -27.34 7.69
N LEU A 456 11.88 -28.04 8.53
CA LEU A 456 11.38 -28.60 9.79
C LEU A 456 10.77 -27.51 10.68
N ASP A 457 11.52 -26.43 10.91
CA ASP A 457 11.05 -25.30 11.73
C ASP A 457 9.83 -24.60 11.13
N SER A 458 9.79 -24.52 9.81
CA SER A 458 8.62 -24.01 9.07
C SER A 458 7.40 -24.91 9.26
N LYS A 459 7.55 -26.22 9.10
CA LYS A 459 6.47 -27.18 9.29
C LYS A 459 5.99 -27.24 10.73
N LYS A 460 6.89 -27.16 11.70
CA LYS A 460 6.53 -27.04 13.12
C LYS A 460 5.70 -25.79 13.40
N ARG A 461 6.12 -24.64 12.90
CA ARG A 461 5.38 -23.40 13.03
C ARG A 461 4.01 -23.50 12.35
N THR A 462 3.96 -24.06 11.17
CA THR A 462 2.71 -24.30 10.45
C THR A 462 1.78 -25.18 11.28
N LEU A 463 2.26 -26.32 11.77
CA LEU A 463 1.46 -27.21 12.61
C LEU A 463 0.94 -26.52 13.87
N GLU A 464 1.75 -25.74 14.58
CA GLU A 464 1.33 -24.95 15.73
C GLU A 464 0.25 -23.92 15.37
N ASN A 465 0.41 -23.25 14.23
CA ASN A 465 -0.60 -22.33 13.73
C ASN A 465 -1.91 -23.07 13.42
N PHE A 466 -1.84 -24.24 12.81
CA PHE A 466 -3.03 -25.01 12.47
C PHE A 466 -3.72 -25.61 13.69
N LYS A 467 -2.97 -26.03 14.71
CA LYS A 467 -3.55 -26.39 16.02
C LYS A 467 -4.29 -25.22 16.66
N ARG A 468 -3.74 -24.01 16.53
CA ARG A 468 -4.42 -22.79 16.98
C ARG A 468 -5.67 -22.50 16.16
N LEU A 469 -5.60 -22.63 14.82
CA LEU A 469 -6.74 -22.46 13.93
C LEU A 469 -7.88 -23.40 14.30
N GLU A 470 -7.58 -24.68 14.54
CA GLU A 470 -8.58 -25.67 14.94
C GLU A 470 -9.18 -25.36 16.32
N LYS A 471 -8.37 -24.84 17.23
CA LYS A 471 -8.83 -24.42 18.56
C LYS A 471 -9.73 -23.19 18.51
N GLU A 472 -9.35 -22.18 17.76
CA GLU A 472 -10.06 -20.89 17.65
C GLU A 472 -11.21 -20.95 16.64
N LYS A 473 -11.13 -21.87 15.67
CA LYS A 473 -12.08 -22.05 14.56
C LYS A 473 -12.26 -20.73 13.78
N ALA A 474 -13.51 -20.30 13.60
CA ALA A 474 -13.79 -19.05 12.90
C ALA A 474 -13.55 -17.77 13.74
N GLU A 475 -13.41 -17.88 15.07
CA GLU A 475 -13.13 -16.71 15.89
C GLU A 475 -11.62 -16.48 16.00
N ARG A 476 -11.17 -15.32 15.52
CA ARG A 476 -9.77 -14.89 15.50
C ARG A 476 -9.60 -13.62 16.31
N HIS A 477 -8.37 -13.42 16.79
CA HIS A 477 -7.97 -12.18 17.44
C HIS A 477 -7.00 -11.41 16.56
N ARG A 478 -7.25 -10.11 16.39
CA ARG A 478 -6.35 -9.22 15.68
C ARG A 478 -5.00 -9.18 16.39
N LYS A 479 -3.90 -9.41 15.66
CA LYS A 479 -2.54 -9.34 16.17
C LYS A 479 -1.83 -8.12 15.64
N TYR A 480 -0.79 -7.68 16.36
CA TYR A 480 0.09 -6.59 15.91
C TYR A 480 -0.68 -5.35 15.48
N ASN A 481 -1.65 -4.94 16.27
CA ASN A 481 -2.52 -3.78 16.04
C ASN A 481 -2.41 -2.75 17.17
N ASP A 482 -1.35 -2.82 17.96
CA ASP A 482 -1.12 -1.90 19.05
C ASP A 482 -0.65 -0.54 18.57
N ARG A 483 -0.97 0.46 19.36
CA ARG A 483 -0.59 1.85 19.12
C ARG A 483 -0.30 2.61 20.40
N LYS A 484 0.51 3.65 20.25
CA LYS A 484 0.82 4.62 21.29
C LYS A 484 0.99 5.99 20.66
N ASN A 485 0.16 6.95 21.08
CA ASN A 485 0.17 8.32 20.59
C ASN A 485 0.42 9.26 21.77
N ILE A 486 1.28 10.26 21.54
CA ILE A 486 1.54 11.36 22.48
C ILE A 486 1.39 12.64 21.68
N SER A 487 0.61 13.60 22.18
CA SER A 487 0.54 14.92 21.58
C SER A 487 0.66 16.00 22.64
N SER A 488 1.30 17.10 22.27
CA SER A 488 1.44 18.27 23.10
C SER A 488 1.18 19.55 22.28
N LEU A 489 0.58 20.52 22.93
CA LEU A 489 0.27 21.83 22.38
C LEU A 489 0.62 22.91 23.39
N ILE A 490 1.38 23.89 22.95
CA ILE A 490 1.62 25.14 23.69
C ILE A 490 1.13 26.27 22.78
N LYS A 491 0.19 27.07 23.28
CA LYS A 491 -0.38 28.19 22.51
C LYS A 491 -0.52 29.40 23.42
N TRP A 492 0.18 30.47 23.07
CA TRP A 492 -0.01 31.78 23.68
C TRP A 492 -0.74 32.70 22.71
N GLN A 493 -1.74 33.42 23.17
CA GLN A 493 -2.51 34.33 22.34
C GLN A 493 -2.98 35.55 23.12
N ASN A 494 -2.93 36.72 22.46
CA ASN A 494 -3.61 37.93 22.88
C ASN A 494 -4.49 38.47 21.73
N ASP A 495 -4.93 39.72 21.79
CA ASP A 495 -5.81 40.30 20.78
C ASP A 495 -5.20 40.31 19.36
N ASN A 496 -3.90 40.51 19.26
CA ASN A 496 -3.20 40.69 18.00
C ASN A 496 -2.24 39.56 17.62
N TRP A 497 -1.67 38.87 18.60
CA TRP A 497 -0.60 37.89 18.39
C TRP A 497 -1.01 36.51 18.81
N MET A 498 -0.57 35.52 18.06
CA MET A 498 -0.62 34.12 18.46
C MET A 498 0.74 33.46 18.18
N VAL A 499 1.21 32.72 19.18
CA VAL A 499 2.37 31.82 19.07
C VAL A 499 1.90 30.44 19.42
N LYS A 500 2.16 29.46 18.55
CA LYS A 500 1.79 28.07 18.75
C LYS A 500 2.96 27.16 18.45
N ALA A 501 3.15 26.16 19.29
CA ALA A 501 4.03 25.02 19.04
C ALA A 501 3.30 23.74 19.38
N SER A 502 3.40 22.73 18.53
CA SER A 502 2.87 21.39 18.81
C SER A 502 3.87 20.30 18.42
N TYR A 503 3.77 19.19 19.13
CA TYR A 503 4.50 17.98 18.87
C TYR A 503 3.57 16.80 18.96
N ASP A 504 3.56 15.96 17.96
CA ASP A 504 2.77 14.73 17.88
C ASP A 504 3.70 13.56 17.57
N HIS A 505 3.64 12.52 18.39
CA HIS A 505 4.35 11.26 18.22
C HIS A 505 3.39 10.10 18.15
N ILE A 506 3.50 9.33 17.09
CA ILE A 506 2.71 8.12 16.86
C ILE A 506 3.67 6.95 16.69
N ASN A 507 3.39 5.88 17.41
CA ASN A 507 4.07 4.60 17.25
C ASN A 507 3.00 3.51 17.20
N ARG A 508 2.93 2.79 16.07
CA ARG A 508 1.94 1.74 15.85
C ARG A 508 2.50 0.57 15.06
N HIS A 509 2.00 -0.61 15.33
CA HIS A 509 2.14 -1.74 14.43
C HIS A 509 1.19 -1.59 13.24
N LEU A 510 1.57 -2.19 12.12
CA LEU A 510 0.78 -2.23 10.89
C LEU A 510 0.35 -3.69 10.66
N PRO A 511 -0.84 -4.07 11.11
CA PRO A 511 -1.29 -5.45 10.97
C PRO A 511 -1.51 -5.83 9.50
N ASP A 512 -1.30 -7.09 9.18
CA ASP A 512 -1.52 -7.61 7.84
C ASP A 512 -3.00 -7.61 7.45
N SER A 513 -3.27 -7.62 6.14
CA SER A 513 -4.60 -7.85 5.59
C SER A 513 -5.11 -9.22 6.01
N THR A 514 -6.38 -9.31 6.38
CA THR A 514 -7.06 -10.59 6.61
C THR A 514 -7.72 -11.16 5.35
N TRP A 515 -7.53 -10.50 4.24
CA TRP A 515 -7.98 -10.95 2.95
C TRP A 515 -7.14 -12.13 2.48
N GLY A 516 -7.64 -13.33 2.68
CA GLY A 516 -7.06 -14.55 2.17
C GLY A 516 -7.98 -15.15 1.14
N LEU A 517 -7.85 -14.78 -0.12
CA LEU A 517 -8.59 -15.32 -1.26
C LEU A 517 -7.93 -16.50 -1.93
N GLU A 518 -6.67 -16.72 -1.64
CA GLU A 518 -6.01 -17.86 -2.23
C GLU A 518 -6.59 -19.10 -1.57
N SER A 519 -7.56 -19.68 -2.29
CA SER A 519 -7.93 -21.06 -2.09
C SER A 519 -6.65 -21.84 -1.85
N VAL A 520 -6.73 -22.83 -0.99
CA VAL A 520 -5.76 -23.92 -0.97
C VAL A 520 -5.70 -24.44 -2.40
N ALA A 521 -5.02 -23.65 -3.23
CA ALA A 521 -4.91 -23.99 -4.62
C ALA A 521 -4.01 -25.18 -4.72
N ASP A 522 -4.26 -25.96 -5.73
CA ASP A 522 -3.67 -27.21 -6.16
C ASP A 522 -2.14 -27.42 -6.00
N ASN A 523 -1.41 -26.51 -5.37
CA ASN A 523 0.04 -26.49 -5.26
C ASN A 523 0.61 -26.54 -3.83
N GLY A 524 -0.22 -26.71 -2.81
CA GLY A 524 0.28 -26.93 -1.42
C GLY A 524 0.94 -25.72 -0.75
N HIS A 525 0.82 -24.53 -1.32
CA HIS A 525 1.34 -23.29 -0.79
C HIS A 525 0.19 -22.33 -0.47
N ASP A 526 0.11 -21.92 0.78
CA ASP A 526 -0.76 -20.91 1.33
C ASP A 526 -2.25 -21.24 1.41
N ILE A 527 -2.63 -21.65 2.59
CA ILE A 527 -4.02 -21.65 2.99
C ILE A 527 -4.42 -20.20 3.19
N GLY A 528 -5.34 -19.72 2.37
CA GLY A 528 -5.88 -18.37 2.43
C GLY A 528 -6.71 -18.07 3.68
N ILE A 529 -6.24 -18.47 4.85
CA ILE A 529 -6.83 -18.17 6.14
C ILE A 529 -6.12 -16.96 6.71
N GLY A 530 -6.33 -15.81 6.15
CA GLY A 530 -5.87 -14.51 6.59
C GLY A 530 -4.50 -14.44 7.26
N THR A 531 -3.65 -13.55 6.85
CA THR A 531 -2.27 -13.40 7.35
C THR A 531 -2.17 -13.17 8.87
N ASP A 532 -3.24 -12.72 9.53
CA ASP A 532 -3.31 -12.61 10.98
C ASP A 532 -3.29 -13.95 11.71
N THR A 533 -3.64 -15.02 11.04
CA THR A 533 -3.66 -16.38 11.61
C THR A 533 -2.34 -17.09 11.48
N PHE A 534 -1.54 -16.70 10.51
CA PHE A 534 -0.16 -17.14 10.38
C PHE A 534 0.74 -16.07 10.95
N ASP A 535 1.72 -16.46 11.75
CA ASP A 535 2.78 -15.56 12.14
C ASP A 535 3.58 -15.27 10.86
N SER A 536 3.08 -14.31 10.07
CA SER A 536 3.87 -13.74 8.98
C SER A 536 5.21 -13.35 9.57
N VAL A 537 6.29 -13.80 8.96
CA VAL A 537 7.66 -13.47 9.40
C VAL A 537 7.91 -11.96 9.54
N TRP A 538 7.00 -11.17 9.02
CA TRP A 538 7.02 -9.72 9.06
C TRP A 538 6.04 -9.12 10.06
N ALA A 539 5.01 -9.86 10.50
CA ALA A 539 3.86 -9.29 11.19
C ALA A 539 4.25 -8.60 12.51
N ASP A 540 5.15 -9.20 13.28
CA ASP A 540 5.58 -8.67 14.58
C ASP A 540 6.55 -7.48 14.45
N SER A 541 7.09 -7.23 13.27
CA SER A 541 8.08 -6.19 13.02
C SER A 541 7.58 -5.01 12.18
N LYS A 542 6.40 -5.14 11.55
CA LYS A 542 5.81 -4.06 10.75
C LYS A 542 5.37 -2.90 11.64
N LYS A 543 6.16 -1.85 11.66
CA LYS A 543 5.93 -0.66 12.51
C LYS A 543 5.95 0.62 11.72
N GLN A 544 5.14 1.55 12.16
CA GLN A 544 5.21 2.95 11.74
C GLN A 544 5.48 3.83 12.95
N THR A 545 6.43 4.72 12.82
CA THR A 545 6.60 5.86 13.73
C THR A 545 6.43 7.15 12.95
N LEU A 546 5.78 8.12 13.57
CA LEU A 546 5.53 9.43 12.99
C LEU A 546 5.79 10.49 14.05
N ASP A 547 6.73 11.39 13.78
CA ASP A 547 7.00 12.56 14.58
C ASP A 547 6.64 13.79 13.78
N THR A 548 5.76 14.63 14.30
CA THR A 548 5.34 15.87 13.66
C THR A 548 5.56 17.03 14.60
N TYR A 549 6.30 18.03 14.17
CA TYR A 549 6.51 19.31 14.85
C TYR A 549 5.87 20.42 14.04
N ASN A 550 5.15 21.30 14.70
CA ASN A 550 4.60 22.49 14.08
C ASN A 550 4.90 23.71 14.96
N MET A 551 5.34 24.80 14.33
CA MET A 551 5.55 26.10 14.97
C MET A 551 4.89 27.17 14.12
N MET A 552 4.06 28.01 14.73
CA MET A 552 3.32 29.07 14.06
C MET A 552 3.42 30.38 14.83
N LEU A 553 3.68 31.44 14.09
CA LEU A 553 3.58 32.82 14.56
C LEU A 553 2.58 33.57 13.69
N GLN A 554 1.60 34.19 14.32
CA GLN A 554 0.55 34.95 13.63
C GLN A 554 0.41 36.34 14.26
N ASN A 555 0.18 37.32 13.40
CA ASN A 555 -0.26 38.64 13.80
C ASN A 555 -1.52 39.05 13.04
N ARG A 556 -2.41 39.78 13.72
CA ARG A 556 -3.63 40.35 13.17
C ARG A 556 -3.84 41.74 13.66
N GLN A 557 -4.32 42.57 12.76
CA GLN A 557 -4.58 43.99 13.05
C GLN A 557 -5.88 44.45 12.36
N GLN A 558 -6.56 45.34 13.03
CA GLN A 558 -7.74 46.03 12.48
C GLN A 558 -7.50 47.53 12.51
N ASN A 559 -7.49 48.13 11.34
CA ASN A 559 -7.29 49.55 11.15
C ASN A 559 -8.47 50.19 10.40
N GLY A 560 -9.50 50.64 11.13
CA GLY A 560 -10.68 51.21 10.53
C GLY A 560 -11.47 50.22 9.68
N ARG A 561 -11.46 50.40 8.33
CA ARG A 561 -12.16 49.52 7.37
C ARG A 561 -11.32 48.35 6.90
N LEU A 562 -10.02 48.28 7.27
CA LEU A 562 -9.10 47.22 6.89
C LEU A 562 -8.81 46.33 8.09
N GLU A 563 -9.13 45.04 7.95
CA GLU A 563 -8.63 43.99 8.80
C GLU A 563 -7.63 43.17 7.98
N TRP A 564 -6.45 42.93 8.53
CA TRP A 564 -5.45 42.14 7.85
C TRP A 564 -4.62 41.34 8.84
N GLY A 565 -4.02 40.28 8.36
CA GLY A 565 -3.15 39.47 9.15
C GLY A 565 -2.17 38.70 8.31
N TRP A 566 -1.17 38.18 8.98
CA TRP A 566 -0.22 37.26 8.39
C TRP A 566 0.14 36.18 9.39
N PHE A 567 0.56 35.03 8.87
CA PHE A 567 1.26 34.02 9.67
C PHE A 567 2.43 33.43 8.93
N VAL A 568 3.41 32.98 9.72
CA VAL A 568 4.53 32.13 9.31
C VAL A 568 4.37 30.82 10.06
N ASP A 569 4.53 29.72 9.36
CA ASP A 569 4.41 28.39 9.90
C ASP A 569 5.55 27.52 9.40
N TYR A 570 6.07 26.72 10.30
CA TYR A 570 7.06 25.69 10.01
C TYR A 570 6.53 24.33 10.47
N GLN A 571 6.54 23.37 9.56
CA GLN A 571 6.20 21.98 9.85
C GLN A 571 7.39 21.09 9.54
N HIS A 572 7.72 20.23 10.48
CA HIS A 572 8.67 19.14 10.29
C HIS A 572 7.98 17.83 10.59
N GLN A 573 8.06 16.89 9.64
CA GLN A 573 7.53 15.55 9.82
C GLN A 573 8.58 14.52 9.48
N LYS A 574 8.72 13.54 10.37
CA LYS A 574 9.55 12.36 10.16
C LYS A 574 8.70 11.11 10.32
N LYS A 575 8.48 10.42 9.21
CA LYS A 575 7.69 9.20 9.15
C LYS A 575 8.58 8.03 8.79
N LYS A 576 8.53 6.95 9.57
CA LYS A 576 9.32 5.75 9.35
C LYS A 576 8.40 4.54 9.26
N TYR A 577 8.64 3.73 8.27
CA TYR A 577 8.13 2.37 8.17
C TYR A 577 9.28 1.38 8.33
N ARG A 578 9.05 0.31 9.06
CA ARG A 578 10.05 -0.73 9.24
C ARG A 578 9.38 -2.09 9.33
N ALA A 579 9.92 -3.07 8.61
CA ALA A 579 9.60 -4.48 8.75
C ALA A 579 10.92 -5.27 8.74
N GLU A 580 11.09 -6.19 9.67
CA GLU A 580 12.28 -7.03 9.77
C GLU A 580 11.88 -8.49 9.74
N ASN A 581 12.55 -9.26 8.95
CA ASN A 581 12.44 -10.69 8.95
C ASN A 581 13.57 -11.29 9.79
N LYS A 582 13.25 -12.15 10.73
CA LYS A 582 14.20 -12.78 11.64
C LYS A 582 14.66 -14.16 11.18
N LEU A 583 14.23 -14.61 10.01
CA LEU A 583 14.65 -15.89 9.46
C LEU A 583 16.14 -15.87 9.10
N ASN A 584 16.82 -16.97 9.36
CA ASN A 584 18.18 -17.19 8.89
C ASN A 584 18.17 -17.43 7.37
N TYR A 585 19.10 -16.83 6.68
CA TYR A 585 19.17 -16.84 5.22
C TYR A 585 20.39 -17.62 4.73
N PRO A 586 20.33 -18.09 3.48
CA PRO A 586 21.42 -18.86 2.89
C PRO A 586 22.62 -17.99 2.49
N TRP A 587 22.99 -17.06 3.32
CA TRP A 587 24.14 -16.20 3.11
C TRP A 587 25.13 -16.45 4.24
N ASP A 588 26.41 -16.64 3.90
CA ASP A 588 27.45 -16.69 4.91
C ASP A 588 27.76 -15.29 5.49
N GLU A 589 28.59 -15.25 6.53
CA GLU A 589 28.98 -14.00 7.18
C GLU A 589 29.76 -13.07 6.25
N GLU A 590 30.38 -13.61 5.20
CA GLU A 590 31.07 -12.86 4.16
C GLU A 590 30.15 -12.34 3.08
N GLY A 591 28.87 -12.71 3.09
CA GLY A 591 27.86 -12.28 2.13
C GLY A 591 27.85 -13.10 0.84
N ASN A 592 28.37 -14.33 0.85
CA ASN A 592 28.30 -15.23 -0.29
C ASN A 592 27.02 -16.06 -0.24
N TYR A 593 26.44 -16.28 -1.42
CA TYR A 593 25.26 -17.13 -1.56
C TYR A 593 25.61 -18.60 -1.36
N VAL A 594 25.00 -19.22 -0.37
CA VAL A 594 25.10 -20.68 -0.18
C VAL A 594 24.11 -21.33 -1.15
N ASN A 595 24.66 -22.02 -2.18
CA ASN A 595 23.86 -22.56 -3.28
C ASN A 595 22.94 -23.69 -2.81
N TRP A 596 21.67 -23.59 -3.11
CA TRP A 596 20.59 -24.47 -2.64
C TRP A 596 19.97 -25.31 -3.76
N GLY A 597 20.76 -25.79 -4.69
CA GLY A 597 20.30 -26.66 -5.77
C GLY A 597 19.63 -25.89 -6.93
N ASN A 598 19.19 -26.65 -7.93
CA ASN A 598 18.76 -26.14 -9.25
C ASN A 598 17.48 -25.29 -9.31
N SER A 599 16.89 -24.92 -8.19
CA SER A 599 15.68 -24.08 -8.10
C SER A 599 15.92 -22.73 -7.42
N ALA A 600 17.12 -22.20 -7.55
CA ALA A 600 17.53 -20.91 -6.96
C ALA A 600 16.64 -19.72 -7.32
N SER A 601 15.94 -19.74 -8.44
CA SER A 601 15.07 -18.64 -8.85
C SER A 601 13.78 -18.51 -8.02
N ASP A 602 13.17 -19.61 -7.63
CA ASP A 602 11.88 -19.59 -6.93
C ASP A 602 12.06 -19.36 -5.42
N ASN A 603 13.08 -19.94 -4.82
CA ASN A 603 13.41 -19.72 -3.42
C ASN A 603 14.02 -18.34 -3.15
N PHE A 604 14.69 -17.76 -4.12
CA PHE A 604 15.30 -16.44 -4.01
C PHE A 604 14.30 -15.33 -3.63
N TRP A 605 13.13 -15.31 -4.24
CA TRP A 605 12.09 -14.33 -3.94
C TRP A 605 11.51 -14.43 -2.53
N MET A 606 11.45 -15.64 -2.00
CA MET A 606 10.89 -15.88 -0.68
C MET A 606 11.84 -15.50 0.45
N TYR A 607 13.15 -15.50 0.18
CA TYR A 607 14.19 -15.31 1.20
C TYR A 607 14.99 -14.02 1.09
N SER A 608 14.80 -13.21 0.04
CA SER A 608 15.65 -12.04 -0.24
C SER A 608 15.32 -10.79 0.57
N VAL A 609 14.17 -10.73 1.26
CA VAL A 609 13.76 -9.52 1.98
C VAL A 609 13.97 -9.69 3.48
N LEU A 610 15.16 -9.38 3.98
CA LEU A 610 15.52 -9.45 5.40
C LEU A 610 15.01 -8.25 6.19
N ARG A 611 15.06 -7.09 5.58
CA ARG A 611 14.62 -5.83 6.20
C ARG A 611 14.07 -4.90 5.14
N ALA A 612 12.84 -4.44 5.34
CA ALA A 612 12.26 -3.35 4.58
C ALA A 612 12.09 -2.14 5.49
N TRP A 613 12.54 -0.98 5.04
CA TRP A 613 12.36 0.26 5.77
C TRP A 613 12.25 1.44 4.81
N SER A 614 11.50 2.44 5.18
CA SER A 614 11.47 3.73 4.51
C SER A 614 11.33 4.85 5.53
N GLU A 615 12.01 5.94 5.28
CA GLU A 615 11.96 7.16 6.08
C GLU A 615 11.61 8.33 5.17
N TYR A 616 10.56 9.03 5.53
CA TYR A 616 10.10 10.25 4.87
C TYR A 616 10.38 11.41 5.80
N THR A 617 11.18 12.35 5.36
CA THR A 617 11.48 13.58 6.11
C THR A 617 11.00 14.77 5.32
N SER A 618 9.95 15.43 5.82
CA SER A 618 9.38 16.63 5.22
C SER A 618 9.68 17.85 6.08
N ASN A 619 10.08 18.95 5.42
CA ASN A 619 10.20 20.27 6.01
C ASN A 619 9.39 21.24 5.14
N LYS A 620 8.38 21.86 5.74
CA LYS A 620 7.47 22.77 5.06
C LYS A 620 7.43 24.12 5.74
N TYR A 621 7.54 25.15 4.95
CA TYR A 621 7.46 26.54 5.36
C TYR A 621 6.28 27.19 4.68
N ASN A 622 5.41 27.85 5.43
CA ASN A 622 4.27 28.57 4.91
C ASN A 622 4.36 30.04 5.33
N LEU A 623 4.06 30.90 4.39
CA LEU A 623 3.81 32.33 4.63
C LEU A 623 2.46 32.66 4.05
N GLN A 624 1.57 33.17 4.85
CA GLN A 624 0.26 33.64 4.40
C GLN A 624 0.02 35.07 4.84
N MET A 625 -0.55 35.85 3.94
CA MET A 625 -1.19 37.12 4.22
C MET A 625 -2.64 37.04 3.79
N ASP A 626 -3.52 37.57 4.57
CA ASP A 626 -4.93 37.69 4.25
C ASP A 626 -5.54 38.92 4.90
N GLY A 627 -6.66 39.37 4.36
CA GLY A 627 -7.37 40.46 4.93
C GLY A 627 -8.73 40.73 4.28
N SER A 628 -9.50 41.61 4.88
CA SER A 628 -10.75 42.09 4.39
C SER A 628 -10.77 43.62 4.42
N TYR A 629 -11.30 44.19 3.36
CA TYR A 629 -11.47 45.64 3.24
C TYR A 629 -12.94 45.99 2.99
N LYS A 630 -13.52 46.74 3.91
CA LYS A 630 -14.90 47.23 3.77
C LYS A 630 -14.90 48.41 2.79
N LEU A 631 -15.16 48.11 1.52
CA LEU A 631 -15.25 49.13 0.46
C LEU A 631 -16.42 50.09 0.70
N SER A 632 -17.55 49.55 1.16
CA SER A 632 -18.75 50.27 1.55
C SER A 632 -19.54 49.46 2.59
N ASP A 633 -20.67 50.01 3.10
CA ASP A 633 -21.55 49.23 4.00
C ASP A 633 -22.18 48.01 3.31
N ARG A 634 -22.04 47.89 1.98
CA ARG A 634 -22.65 46.83 1.18
C ARG A 634 -21.61 45.97 0.44
N GLN A 635 -20.33 46.25 0.63
CA GLN A 635 -19.33 45.57 -0.15
C GLN A 635 -18.08 45.36 0.67
N ILE A 636 -17.63 44.11 0.74
CA ILE A 636 -16.44 43.67 1.47
C ILE A 636 -15.59 42.88 0.52
N LEU A 637 -14.39 43.38 0.31
CA LEU A 637 -13.35 42.69 -0.47
C LEU A 637 -12.46 41.92 0.47
N GLU A 638 -12.31 40.63 0.21
CA GLU A 638 -11.40 39.75 0.92
C GLU A 638 -10.29 39.32 -0.01
N PHE A 639 -9.07 39.23 0.51
CA PHE A 639 -7.90 38.81 -0.27
C PHE A 639 -7.03 37.87 0.56
N GLN A 640 -6.34 37.00 -0.14
CA GLN A 640 -5.39 36.05 0.46
C GLN A 640 -4.24 35.82 -0.51
N ALA A 641 -3.03 35.77 0.03
CA ALA A 641 -1.82 35.32 -0.65
C ALA A 641 -1.10 34.31 0.24
N ASN A 642 -0.85 33.13 -0.29
CA ASN A 642 -0.11 32.08 0.42
C ASN A 642 1.04 31.61 -0.45
N TYR A 643 2.21 31.54 0.16
CA TYR A 643 3.38 30.90 -0.42
C TYR A 643 3.85 29.78 0.50
N SER A 644 3.99 28.57 -0.05
CA SER A 644 4.56 27.44 0.66
C SER A 644 5.76 26.85 -0.09
N TYR A 645 6.75 26.44 0.68
CA TYR A 645 7.91 25.69 0.21
C TYR A 645 8.07 24.45 1.05
N GLU A 646 8.09 23.30 0.39
CA GLU A 646 8.27 22.02 1.05
C GLU A 646 9.43 21.26 0.43
N LYS A 647 10.26 20.65 1.28
CA LYS A 647 11.32 19.74 0.91
C LYS A 647 11.04 18.38 1.51
N LEU A 648 10.96 17.36 0.66
CA LEU A 648 10.74 15.99 1.01
C LEU A 648 11.95 15.14 0.66
N ASN A 649 12.47 14.42 1.64
CA ASN A 649 13.48 13.40 1.45
C ASN A 649 12.84 12.04 1.74
N ILE A 650 13.03 11.09 0.83
CA ILE A 650 12.60 9.71 1.02
C ILE A 650 13.86 8.85 0.93
N ASP A 651 14.17 8.18 2.02
CA ASP A 651 15.26 7.21 2.11
C ASP A 651 14.69 5.86 2.51
N GLY A 652 15.21 4.77 1.95
CA GLY A 652 14.71 3.45 2.27
C GLY A 652 15.49 2.34 1.61
N SER A 653 15.15 1.14 2.00
CA SER A 653 15.62 -0.10 1.39
C SER A 653 14.61 -1.20 1.70
N ASN A 654 14.38 -2.08 0.77
CA ASN A 654 13.62 -3.30 1.02
C ASN A 654 14.53 -4.54 1.04
N MET A 655 15.82 -4.36 1.29
CA MET A 655 16.80 -5.43 1.37
C MET A 655 17.62 -5.41 2.65
N ALA A 656 18.24 -6.56 2.91
CA ALA A 656 19.11 -6.75 4.04
C ALA A 656 20.36 -5.86 3.98
N ASP A 657 20.79 -5.43 5.16
CA ASP A 657 22.11 -4.86 5.35
C ASP A 657 23.25 -5.80 4.90
N VAL A 658 23.00 -7.10 4.91
CA VAL A 658 23.90 -8.16 4.46
C VAL A 658 24.30 -8.02 2.98
N LEU A 659 23.41 -7.46 2.14
CA LEU A 659 23.67 -7.32 0.71
C LEU A 659 24.41 -6.04 0.31
N LYS A 660 24.91 -5.27 1.25
CA LYS A 660 25.71 -4.06 0.97
C LYS A 660 26.98 -4.35 0.15
N ASN A 661 27.47 -5.58 0.21
CA ASN A 661 28.73 -6.00 -0.43
C ASN A 661 28.50 -6.69 -1.79
N PHE A 662 27.26 -6.89 -2.21
CA PHE A 662 27.00 -7.47 -3.51
C PHE A 662 27.21 -6.45 -4.62
N THR A 663 28.08 -6.80 -5.55
CA THR A 663 28.27 -6.04 -6.76
C THR A 663 27.07 -6.25 -7.68
N GLU A 664 26.76 -5.25 -8.45
CA GLU A 664 25.73 -5.19 -9.47
C GLU A 664 25.73 -6.37 -10.45
N GLU A 665 26.90 -7.02 -10.63
CA GLU A 665 27.08 -8.18 -11.50
C GLU A 665 26.58 -9.49 -10.90
N SER A 666 26.47 -9.60 -9.58
CA SER A 666 26.16 -10.87 -8.88
C SER A 666 24.67 -11.14 -8.76
N PHE A 667 23.83 -10.10 -8.86
CA PHE A 667 22.38 -10.21 -8.72
C PHE A 667 21.66 -9.65 -9.92
N GLY A 668 20.80 -10.47 -10.47
CA GLY A 668 19.79 -9.97 -11.41
C GLY A 668 18.99 -8.84 -10.77
N LEU A 669 18.59 -7.91 -11.56
CA LEU A 669 17.96 -6.61 -11.39
C LEU A 669 16.91 -6.41 -10.27
N TRP A 670 16.51 -7.42 -9.56
CA TRP A 670 15.31 -7.41 -8.73
C TRP A 670 15.58 -7.30 -7.23
N THR A 671 16.82 -7.22 -6.80
CA THR A 671 17.17 -7.54 -5.42
C THR A 671 17.61 -6.39 -4.53
N SER A 672 17.96 -5.22 -5.07
CA SER A 672 18.41 -4.10 -4.23
C SER A 672 17.62 -2.81 -4.46
N TRP A 673 16.55 -2.64 -3.73
CA TRP A 673 15.78 -1.41 -3.73
C TRP A 673 16.34 -0.44 -2.69
N GLN A 674 17.30 0.37 -3.08
CA GLN A 674 17.68 1.54 -2.30
C GLN A 674 16.88 2.73 -2.80
N ILE A 675 16.14 3.37 -1.91
CA ILE A 675 15.35 4.54 -2.20
C ILE A 675 16.09 5.76 -1.70
N ARG A 676 16.40 6.69 -2.59
CA ARG A 676 17.01 7.98 -2.27
C ARG A 676 16.38 9.06 -3.12
N ASN A 677 15.19 9.49 -2.75
CA ASN A 677 14.45 10.48 -3.51
C ASN A 677 14.47 11.82 -2.79
N ARG A 678 14.61 12.89 -3.56
CA ARG A 678 14.64 14.26 -3.08
C ARG A 678 13.68 15.08 -3.90
N PHE A 679 12.70 15.67 -3.25
CA PHE A 679 11.68 16.48 -3.90
C PHE A 679 11.56 17.83 -3.23
N GLU A 680 11.26 18.83 -4.05
CA GLU A 680 10.94 20.17 -3.58
C GLU A 680 9.65 20.63 -4.26
N GLN A 681 8.74 21.19 -3.50
CA GLN A 681 7.53 21.79 -4.02
C GLN A 681 7.41 23.25 -3.58
N LYS A 682 7.11 24.12 -4.53
CA LYS A 682 6.80 25.54 -4.31
C LYS A 682 5.38 25.80 -4.77
N ILE A 683 4.54 26.31 -3.89
CA ILE A 683 3.13 26.62 -4.21
C ILE A 683 2.92 28.10 -3.94
N LEU A 684 2.29 28.77 -4.89
CA LEU A 684 1.75 30.12 -4.74
C LEU A 684 0.24 30.07 -5.00
N ASN A 685 -0.54 30.47 -4.01
CA ASN A 685 -1.97 30.65 -4.11
C ASN A 685 -2.32 32.11 -3.91
N LEU A 686 -3.08 32.67 -4.82
CA LEU A 686 -3.64 34.00 -4.72
C LEU A 686 -5.16 33.90 -4.82
N GLN A 687 -5.87 34.63 -3.99
CA GLN A 687 -7.31 34.62 -3.99
C GLN A 687 -7.89 36.01 -3.69
N VAL A 688 -8.96 36.34 -4.41
CA VAL A 688 -9.77 37.53 -4.17
C VAL A 688 -11.22 37.11 -4.18
N GLN A 689 -11.96 37.61 -3.21
CA GLN A 689 -13.39 37.37 -3.05
C GLN A 689 -14.06 38.72 -2.74
N ASP A 690 -15.22 38.98 -3.34
CA ASP A 690 -15.99 40.19 -3.08
C ASP A 690 -17.39 39.81 -2.60
N THR A 691 -17.77 40.22 -1.42
CA THR A 691 -19.13 40.00 -0.89
C THR A 691 -19.95 41.24 -1.06
N ILE A 692 -20.93 41.18 -1.94
CA ILE A 692 -21.79 42.31 -2.35
C ILE A 692 -23.19 42.12 -1.80
N THR A 693 -23.68 43.04 -0.99
CA THR A 693 -25.06 43.12 -0.55
C THR A 693 -25.89 43.84 -1.63
N LEU A 694 -26.79 43.12 -2.30
CA LEU A 694 -27.50 43.61 -3.47
C LEU A 694 -28.69 44.54 -3.13
N ASP A 695 -29.31 44.36 -1.95
CA ASP A 695 -30.50 45.09 -1.54
C ASP A 695 -30.30 45.89 -0.25
N LYS A 696 -31.16 46.89 -0.04
CA LYS A 696 -31.10 47.75 1.17
C LYS A 696 -31.42 47.01 2.46
N LYS A 697 -32.15 45.90 2.38
CA LYS A 697 -32.52 45.08 3.54
C LYS A 697 -31.49 44.05 3.91
N ALA A 698 -30.36 44.01 3.22
CA ALA A 698 -29.29 43.03 3.40
C ALA A 698 -29.82 41.57 3.38
N THR A 699 -30.72 41.29 2.45
CA THR A 699 -31.26 39.92 2.28
C THR A 699 -30.65 39.14 1.13
N TRP A 700 -30.05 39.82 0.16
CA TRP A 700 -29.37 39.22 -0.97
C TRP A 700 -27.88 39.52 -0.94
N PHE A 701 -27.10 38.46 -1.05
CA PHE A 701 -25.63 38.54 -1.10
C PHE A 701 -25.10 37.80 -2.33
N LEU A 702 -24.25 38.47 -3.07
CA LEU A 702 -23.52 37.89 -4.21
C LEU A 702 -22.03 37.85 -3.87
N THR A 703 -21.43 36.71 -4.02
CA THR A 703 -20.00 36.51 -3.68
C THR A 703 -19.26 35.89 -4.86
N PRO A 704 -18.75 36.69 -5.81
CA PRO A 704 -17.78 36.24 -6.79
C PRO A 704 -16.42 36.04 -6.13
N SER A 705 -15.71 35.01 -6.56
CA SER A 705 -14.35 34.71 -6.10
C SER A 705 -13.49 34.25 -7.26
N TRP A 706 -12.29 34.71 -7.28
CA TRP A 706 -11.25 34.27 -8.23
C TRP A 706 -10.04 33.76 -7.49
N ARG A 707 -9.40 32.70 -8.05
CA ARG A 707 -8.22 32.06 -7.47
C ARG A 707 -7.19 31.81 -8.55
N PHE A 708 -5.94 32.00 -8.21
CA PHE A 708 -4.80 31.60 -9.02
C PHE A 708 -3.95 30.65 -8.21
N ASN A 709 -3.65 29.48 -8.79
CA ASN A 709 -2.82 28.47 -8.16
C ASN A 709 -1.64 28.18 -9.09
N SER A 710 -0.45 28.14 -8.52
CA SER A 710 0.78 27.77 -9.20
C SER A 710 1.56 26.79 -8.33
N SER A 711 1.98 25.68 -8.89
CA SER A 711 2.87 24.71 -8.27
C SER A 711 4.08 24.47 -9.15
N THR A 712 5.24 24.36 -8.54
CA THR A 712 6.45 23.86 -9.18
C THR A 712 6.99 22.73 -8.32
N ILE A 713 7.07 21.53 -8.88
CA ILE A 713 7.67 20.36 -8.24
C ILE A 713 8.98 20.06 -8.96
N ILE A 714 10.04 19.86 -8.19
CA ILE A 714 11.36 19.48 -8.67
C ILE A 714 11.70 18.15 -7.99
N GLY A 715 11.97 17.13 -8.78
CA GLY A 715 12.31 15.80 -8.31
C GLY A 715 13.74 15.41 -8.68
N HIS A 716 14.39 14.68 -7.79
CA HIS A 716 15.70 14.09 -8.01
C HIS A 716 15.76 12.73 -7.29
N SER A 717 16.20 11.72 -7.99
CA SER A 717 16.43 10.39 -7.41
C SER A 717 17.92 10.06 -7.52
N ASP A 718 18.54 9.77 -6.38
CA ASP A 718 19.90 9.24 -6.28
C ASP A 718 19.87 7.69 -6.07
N SER A 719 18.74 7.06 -6.28
CA SER A 719 18.59 5.61 -6.13
C SER A 719 19.42 4.91 -7.21
N PRO A 720 20.46 4.14 -6.88
CA PRO A 720 21.32 3.49 -7.85
C PRO A 720 20.68 2.29 -8.56
N ASN A 721 19.38 2.17 -8.55
CA ASN A 721 18.71 0.89 -8.59
C ASN A 721 17.99 0.64 -9.88
N PHE A 722 18.64 0.61 -11.05
CA PHE A 722 18.06 -0.12 -12.18
C PHE A 722 19.06 -0.29 -13.31
N TYR A 723 19.29 -1.53 -13.64
CA TYR A 723 20.20 -1.95 -14.68
C TYR A 723 19.51 -2.26 -15.99
N GLU A 724 20.05 -1.72 -17.06
CA GLU A 724 20.01 -2.34 -18.35
C GLU A 724 21.18 -3.32 -18.41
N LYS A 725 20.92 -4.62 -18.59
CA LYS A 725 22.02 -5.57 -18.84
C LYS A 725 22.81 -5.08 -20.04
N PRO A 726 24.15 -5.22 -20.02
CA PRO A 726 24.99 -4.77 -21.14
C PRO A 726 24.62 -5.39 -22.50
N ASP A 727 23.87 -6.49 -22.49
CA ASP A 727 23.39 -7.20 -23.67
C ASP A 727 21.99 -6.80 -24.18
N GLY A 728 21.33 -5.86 -23.53
CA GLY A 728 19.99 -5.40 -23.86
C GLY A 728 18.87 -6.42 -23.71
N SER A 729 19.13 -7.56 -23.06
CA SER A 729 18.21 -8.71 -23.02
C SER A 729 17.12 -8.65 -21.96
N SER A 730 17.13 -7.65 -21.08
CA SER A 730 16.06 -7.41 -20.10
C SER A 730 15.80 -5.92 -19.95
N HIS A 731 14.57 -5.51 -20.19
CA HIS A 731 14.11 -4.16 -19.87
C HIS A 731 13.92 -4.08 -18.38
N ALA A 732 14.91 -3.54 -17.70
CA ALA A 732 14.75 -3.10 -16.35
C ALA A 732 14.33 -1.63 -16.35
N PHE A 733 13.50 -1.28 -15.38
CA PHE A 733 13.13 0.10 -15.14
C PHE A 733 14.35 0.95 -14.94
N ARG A 734 14.57 1.91 -15.82
CA ARG A 734 15.47 3.02 -15.57
C ARG A 734 14.74 4.05 -14.73
N TRP A 735 15.02 4.06 -13.45
CA TRP A 735 14.60 5.15 -12.60
C TRP A 735 15.31 6.43 -12.94
N PHE A 736 14.54 7.46 -12.79
CA PHE A 736 14.89 8.81 -12.98
C PHE A 736 16.29 9.18 -12.61
N HIS A 737 17.12 9.32 -13.56
CA HIS A 737 18.16 10.28 -13.62
C HIS A 737 17.91 11.07 -14.86
N PRO A 738 17.52 12.26 -14.80
CA PRO A 738 18.03 13.37 -14.04
C PRO A 738 16.95 14.13 -13.27
N ARG A 739 17.35 15.20 -12.60
CA ARG A 739 16.51 16.23 -12.02
C ARG A 739 15.44 16.67 -13.01
N ASP A 740 14.18 16.39 -12.70
CA ASP A 740 13.04 16.80 -13.51
C ASP A 740 12.16 17.80 -12.76
N SER A 741 11.43 18.61 -13.48
CA SER A 741 10.56 19.61 -12.90
C SER A 741 9.26 19.73 -13.66
N GLN A 742 8.17 19.82 -12.91
CA GLN A 742 6.84 20.10 -13.44
C GLN A 742 6.32 21.40 -12.87
N ARG A 743 5.75 22.23 -13.73
CA ARG A 743 5.11 23.48 -13.35
C ARG A 743 3.67 23.51 -13.84
N ASP A 744 2.77 23.68 -12.88
CA ASP A 744 1.33 23.75 -13.12
C ASP A 744 0.79 25.12 -12.70
N ARG A 745 -0.09 25.69 -13.51
CA ARG A 745 -0.73 26.98 -13.23
C ARG A 745 -2.16 27.01 -13.71
N LYS A 746 -3.07 27.49 -12.90
CA LYS A 746 -4.48 27.63 -13.31
C LYS A 746 -5.20 28.72 -12.51
N GLY A 747 -5.98 29.53 -13.22
CA GLY A 747 -7.02 30.36 -12.61
C GLY A 747 -8.33 29.59 -12.53
N THR A 748 -9.06 29.77 -11.44
CA THR A 748 -10.39 29.22 -11.20
C THR A 748 -11.30 30.30 -10.64
N TRP A 749 -12.61 30.12 -10.81
CA TRP A 749 -13.60 31.06 -10.30
C TRP A 749 -14.70 30.31 -9.53
N GLN A 750 -15.29 30.98 -8.57
CA GLN A 750 -16.49 30.53 -7.85
C GLN A 750 -17.45 31.71 -7.72
N LEU A 751 -18.73 31.41 -7.74
CA LEU A 751 -19.80 32.35 -7.51
C LEU A 751 -20.75 31.78 -6.48
N ALA A 752 -21.09 32.58 -5.47
CA ALA A 752 -22.13 32.25 -4.50
C ALA A 752 -23.21 33.30 -4.50
N LEU A 753 -24.45 32.85 -4.44
CA LEU A 753 -25.65 33.70 -4.25
C LEU A 753 -26.37 33.20 -3.01
N LYS A 754 -26.61 34.10 -2.07
CA LYS A 754 -27.32 33.82 -0.82
C LYS A 754 -28.52 34.71 -0.69
N LYS A 755 -29.65 34.12 -0.27
CA LYS A 755 -30.91 34.88 0.02
C LYS A 755 -31.39 34.52 1.41
N ASN A 756 -31.42 35.50 2.30
CA ASN A 756 -32.13 35.41 3.55
C ASN A 756 -33.58 35.82 3.27
N VAL A 757 -34.52 34.86 3.27
CA VAL A 757 -35.93 35.13 3.02
C VAL A 757 -36.54 35.81 4.24
N ASN A 758 -36.20 35.28 5.41
CA ASN A 758 -36.49 35.79 6.73
C ASN A 758 -35.45 35.26 7.72
N ASP A 759 -35.60 35.50 9.00
CA ASP A 759 -34.67 35.07 10.04
C ASP A 759 -34.58 33.53 10.16
N ASN A 760 -35.57 32.84 9.62
CA ASN A 760 -35.72 31.40 9.74
C ASN A 760 -35.35 30.63 8.46
N LEU A 761 -35.34 31.29 7.29
CA LEU A 761 -35.18 30.61 6.01
C LEU A 761 -34.11 31.30 5.15
N THR A 762 -33.12 30.58 4.75
CA THR A 762 -32.04 31.01 3.88
C THR A 762 -31.86 30.03 2.71
N PHE A 763 -31.72 30.56 1.50
CA PHE A 763 -31.31 29.83 0.31
C PHE A 763 -29.89 30.21 -0.07
N ARG A 764 -29.13 29.21 -0.56
CA ARG A 764 -27.77 29.39 -1.11
C ARG A 764 -27.63 28.64 -2.42
N MET A 765 -26.96 29.25 -3.35
CA MET A 765 -26.57 28.65 -4.60
C MET A 765 -25.09 28.95 -4.84
N THR A 766 -24.28 27.94 -5.09
CA THR A 766 -22.87 28.12 -5.39
C THR A 766 -22.49 27.34 -6.63
N GLY A 767 -21.56 27.87 -7.41
CA GLY A 767 -21.06 27.19 -8.58
C GLY A 767 -19.68 27.69 -8.97
N GLY A 768 -18.93 26.90 -9.68
CA GLY A 768 -17.60 27.28 -10.12
C GLY A 768 -16.77 26.17 -10.67
N THR A 769 -15.51 26.52 -10.91
CA THR A 769 -14.48 25.60 -11.35
C THR A 769 -13.50 25.33 -10.24
N TYR A 770 -12.87 24.17 -10.28
CA TYR A 770 -11.78 23.82 -9.37
C TYR A 770 -10.60 23.22 -10.13
N TYR A 771 -9.44 23.28 -9.51
CA TYR A 771 -8.19 22.76 -10.05
C TYR A 771 -7.33 22.26 -8.91
N ARG A 772 -7.12 20.95 -8.83
CA ARG A 772 -6.33 20.34 -7.75
C ARG A 772 -4.88 20.18 -8.18
N LEU A 773 -4.00 20.86 -7.48
CA LEU A 773 -2.57 20.67 -7.62
C LEU A 773 -2.15 19.28 -7.12
N LEU A 774 -1.14 18.72 -7.76
CA LEU A 774 -0.53 17.47 -7.35
C LEU A 774 0.33 17.69 -6.10
N ASN A 775 0.44 16.67 -5.27
CA ASN A 775 1.45 16.62 -4.23
C ASN A 775 2.68 15.82 -4.69
N MET A 776 3.75 15.89 -3.91
CA MET A 776 5.01 15.23 -4.28
C MET A 776 4.87 13.69 -4.29
N TYR A 777 4.04 13.11 -3.40
CA TYR A 777 3.83 11.67 -3.35
C TYR A 777 3.16 11.11 -4.62
N GLU A 778 2.20 11.84 -5.18
CA GLU A 778 1.52 11.42 -6.41
C GLU A 778 2.45 11.42 -7.63
N ILE A 779 3.53 12.16 -7.56
CA ILE A 779 4.56 12.21 -8.62
C ILE A 779 5.67 11.20 -8.33
N ALA A 780 6.14 11.17 -7.10
CA ALA A 780 7.29 10.39 -6.69
C ALA A 780 6.95 8.95 -6.34
N GLY A 781 5.74 8.73 -5.82
CA GLY A 781 5.38 7.49 -5.18
C GLY A 781 6.16 7.24 -3.88
N ASP A 782 6.23 5.99 -3.49
CA ASP A 782 6.99 5.55 -2.32
C ASP A 782 8.40 5.05 -2.67
N GLY A 783 8.70 4.97 -3.97
CA GLY A 783 9.97 4.45 -4.48
C GLY A 783 10.15 2.94 -4.33
N ALA A 784 9.19 2.24 -3.74
CA ALA A 784 9.25 0.79 -3.52
C ALA A 784 8.25 0.03 -4.41
N GLY A 785 6.98 0.37 -4.35
CA GLY A 785 5.91 -0.27 -5.14
C GLY A 785 5.09 0.73 -5.93
N ILE A 786 5.06 1.99 -5.49
CA ILE A 786 4.40 3.09 -6.19
C ILE A 786 5.47 3.93 -6.88
N LEU A 787 5.43 3.93 -8.19
CA LEU A 787 6.44 4.54 -9.05
C LEU A 787 5.82 5.60 -9.96
N PRO A 788 6.58 6.57 -10.46
CA PRO A 788 6.10 7.44 -11.54
C PRO A 788 5.74 6.63 -12.79
N MET A 789 4.76 7.09 -13.53
CA MET A 789 4.36 6.45 -14.78
C MET A 789 5.48 6.57 -15.82
N PRO A 790 5.96 5.46 -16.42
CA PRO A 790 6.96 5.53 -17.48
C PRO A 790 6.34 6.12 -18.77
N THR A 791 7.18 6.71 -19.61
CA THR A 791 6.79 7.04 -21.00
C THR A 791 6.78 5.77 -21.85
N ASP A 792 6.20 5.86 -23.04
CA ASP A 792 6.11 4.74 -23.99
C ASP A 792 7.48 4.15 -24.36
N THR A 793 8.54 4.95 -24.27
CA THR A 793 9.92 4.52 -24.54
C THR A 793 10.64 4.02 -23.31
N TRP A 794 10.03 4.10 -22.11
CA TRP A 794 10.65 3.76 -20.82
C TRP A 794 11.91 4.57 -20.47
N GLU A 795 12.24 5.58 -21.26
CA GLU A 795 13.42 6.42 -21.04
C GLU A 795 13.18 7.57 -20.08
N LYS A 796 11.92 7.97 -19.93
CA LYS A 796 11.51 9.10 -19.08
C LYS A 796 10.23 8.74 -18.34
N ALA A 797 9.92 9.44 -17.23
CA ALA A 797 8.61 9.36 -16.64
C ALA A 797 7.67 10.43 -17.20
N SER A 798 6.43 10.05 -17.28
CA SER A 798 5.33 10.95 -17.54
C SER A 798 4.69 11.32 -16.19
N PHE A 799 4.77 12.58 -15.80
CA PHE A 799 4.05 13.04 -14.63
C PHE A 799 2.56 13.12 -14.90
N PRO A 800 1.72 12.75 -13.93
CA PRO A 800 0.29 12.97 -14.04
C PRO A 800 -0.01 14.47 -14.12
N ARG A 801 -1.20 14.82 -14.59
CA ARG A 801 -1.66 16.21 -14.68
C ARG A 801 -2.60 16.53 -13.53
N PRO A 802 -2.63 17.78 -13.06
CA PRO A 802 -3.62 18.24 -12.10
C PRO A 802 -5.06 17.98 -12.55
N GLU A 803 -5.91 17.64 -11.60
CA GLU A 803 -7.33 17.42 -11.85
C GLU A 803 -8.06 18.74 -12.02
N TYR A 804 -9.06 18.74 -12.90
CA TYR A 804 -9.89 19.90 -13.17
C TYR A 804 -11.36 19.50 -13.26
N GLY A 805 -12.25 20.40 -12.83
CA GLY A 805 -13.67 20.14 -12.96
C GLY A 805 -14.54 21.32 -12.60
N LYS A 806 -15.83 21.03 -12.52
CA LYS A 806 -16.90 21.99 -12.22
C LYS A 806 -17.77 21.46 -11.09
N GLN A 807 -18.32 22.36 -10.31
CA GLN A 807 -19.24 22.01 -9.22
C GLN A 807 -20.37 23.00 -9.11
N PHE A 808 -21.49 22.53 -8.56
CA PHE A 808 -22.67 23.30 -8.28
C PHE A 808 -23.36 22.77 -7.02
N ASP A 809 -23.81 23.68 -6.14
CA ASP A 809 -24.58 23.36 -4.96
C ASP A 809 -25.77 24.26 -4.85
N PHE A 810 -26.88 23.71 -4.33
CA PHE A 810 -28.05 24.46 -3.90
C PHE A 810 -28.44 24.00 -2.50
N SER A 811 -28.54 24.93 -1.55
CA SER A 811 -28.87 24.62 -0.15
C SER A 811 -30.04 25.46 0.35
N THR A 812 -30.88 24.80 1.14
CA THR A 812 -31.96 25.43 1.91
C THR A 812 -31.68 25.25 3.40
N LEU A 813 -31.58 26.30 4.14
CA LEU A 813 -31.40 26.30 5.59
C LEU A 813 -32.67 26.87 6.26
N TRP A 814 -33.25 26.07 7.14
CA TRP A 814 -34.41 26.46 7.91
C TRP A 814 -34.16 26.25 9.41
N ASN A 815 -34.55 27.18 10.22
CA ASN A 815 -34.60 27.04 11.67
C ASN A 815 -35.92 27.60 12.21
N GLY A 816 -36.45 27.00 13.26
CA GLY A 816 -37.77 27.43 13.79
C GLY A 816 -38.26 26.47 14.86
N LYS A 817 -39.56 26.43 15.03
CA LYS A 817 -40.22 25.49 15.95
C LYS A 817 -41.00 24.45 15.17
N LEU A 818 -40.78 23.19 15.52
CA LEU A 818 -41.49 22.05 14.98
C LEU A 818 -41.84 21.07 16.11
N LEU A 819 -43.09 20.61 16.20
CA LEU A 819 -43.53 19.67 17.25
C LEU A 819 -43.21 20.14 18.67
N LYS A 820 -43.35 21.45 18.94
CA LYS A 820 -43.00 22.12 20.22
C LYS A 820 -41.51 21.99 20.57
N SER A 821 -40.64 21.65 19.65
CA SER A 821 -39.18 21.66 19.79
C SER A 821 -38.58 22.86 19.07
N ASP A 822 -37.38 23.26 19.46
CA ASP A 822 -36.52 24.06 18.61
C ASP A 822 -35.98 23.13 17.53
N ALA A 823 -36.09 23.54 16.28
CA ALA A 823 -35.78 22.69 15.13
C ALA A 823 -34.91 23.42 14.10
N TYR A 824 -34.04 22.66 13.44
CA TYR A 824 -33.33 23.14 12.26
C TYR A 824 -33.31 22.06 11.19
N ALA A 825 -33.19 22.46 9.94
CA ALA A 825 -32.98 21.58 8.83
C ALA A 825 -32.16 22.28 7.74
N THR A 826 -31.14 21.60 7.24
CA THR A 826 -30.37 22.01 6.07
C THR A 826 -30.48 20.92 5.02
N LEU A 827 -31.01 21.26 3.85
CA LEU A 827 -31.09 20.37 2.72
C LEU A 827 -30.19 20.92 1.61
N THR A 828 -29.27 20.12 1.11
CA THR A 828 -28.32 20.53 0.07
C THR A 828 -28.36 19.53 -1.08
N TYR A 829 -28.61 20.03 -2.29
CA TYR A 829 -28.31 19.31 -3.53
C TYR A 829 -26.93 19.73 -4.00
N PHE A 830 -26.10 18.75 -4.42
CA PHE A 830 -24.78 19.01 -4.98
C PHE A 830 -24.57 18.24 -6.29
N TRP A 831 -23.76 18.84 -7.17
CA TRP A 831 -23.33 18.23 -8.41
C TRP A 831 -21.88 18.59 -8.70
N ARG A 832 -21.13 17.62 -9.24
CA ARG A 832 -19.72 17.78 -9.62
C ARG A 832 -19.40 16.96 -10.86
N ASP A 833 -18.58 17.51 -11.73
CA ASP A 833 -18.00 16.86 -12.91
C ASP A 833 -16.47 17.00 -12.84
N THR A 834 -15.76 15.91 -12.83
CA THR A 834 -14.30 15.85 -12.71
C THR A 834 -13.71 15.22 -13.94
N ASP A 835 -12.88 15.96 -14.63
CA ASP A 835 -12.06 15.48 -15.72
C ASP A 835 -10.66 15.09 -15.21
N ARG A 836 -10.04 14.06 -15.83
CA ARG A 836 -8.67 13.63 -15.51
C ARG A 836 -8.48 13.32 -14.03
N MET A 837 -9.42 12.58 -13.44
CA MET A 837 -9.26 12.11 -12.06
C MET A 837 -7.98 11.31 -11.94
N LEU A 838 -7.21 11.59 -10.90
CA LEU A 838 -6.00 10.88 -10.58
C LEU A 838 -6.30 9.64 -9.74
N GLN A 839 -5.83 8.51 -10.21
CA GLN A 839 -5.98 7.25 -9.49
C GLN A 839 -4.69 6.45 -9.50
N LEU A 840 -4.46 5.74 -8.40
CA LEU A 840 -3.39 4.77 -8.29
C LEU A 840 -3.78 3.52 -9.08
N ARG A 841 -2.91 3.09 -10.00
CA ARG A 841 -3.13 1.97 -10.89
C ARG A 841 -1.95 1.03 -10.93
N ARG A 842 -2.24 -0.26 -11.00
CA ARG A 842 -1.20 -1.25 -11.30
C ARG A 842 -0.81 -1.13 -12.77
N LYS A 843 0.48 -0.99 -13.04
CA LYS A 843 1.08 -1.01 -14.37
C LYS A 843 2.11 -2.13 -14.42
N GLY A 844 1.92 -3.10 -15.31
CA GLY A 844 2.75 -4.31 -15.33
C GLY A 844 2.50 -5.24 -14.13
N LYS A 845 3.41 -6.19 -13.89
CA LYS A 845 3.27 -7.16 -12.80
C LYS A 845 3.58 -6.58 -11.42
N ASP A 846 4.49 -5.60 -11.34
CA ASP A 846 5.24 -5.36 -10.11
C ASP A 846 5.19 -3.92 -9.58
N PHE A 847 4.45 -3.00 -10.21
CA PHE A 847 4.39 -1.63 -9.72
C PHE A 847 3.05 -0.94 -9.96
N TRP A 848 2.83 0.09 -9.15
CA TRP A 848 1.68 0.97 -9.20
C TRP A 848 2.12 2.38 -9.57
N CYS A 849 1.28 3.12 -10.29
CA CYS A 849 1.53 4.53 -10.56
C CYS A 849 0.22 5.34 -10.57
N TYR A 850 0.36 6.63 -10.34
CA TYR A 850 -0.76 7.55 -10.49
C TYR A 850 -0.97 7.94 -11.95
N THR A 851 -2.20 7.78 -12.42
CA THR A 851 -2.59 8.07 -13.82
C THR A 851 -3.86 8.91 -13.87
N ASN A 852 -4.05 9.64 -14.98
CA ASN A 852 -5.26 10.44 -15.23
C ASN A 852 -6.31 9.70 -16.07
N ASP A 853 -6.35 8.37 -15.98
CA ASP A 853 -7.20 7.49 -16.81
C ASP A 853 -8.62 7.34 -16.25
N SER A 854 -9.07 8.29 -15.43
CA SER A 854 -10.39 8.25 -14.80
C SER A 854 -11.12 9.57 -14.94
N ARG A 855 -12.44 9.50 -14.97
CA ARG A 855 -13.33 10.65 -14.92
C ARG A 855 -14.59 10.30 -14.13
N GLY A 856 -15.23 11.30 -13.53
CA GLY A 856 -16.40 11.03 -12.71
C GLY A 856 -17.37 12.17 -12.62
N LYS A 857 -18.66 11.82 -12.62
CA LYS A 857 -19.77 12.72 -12.30
C LYS A 857 -20.41 12.28 -11.02
N VAL A 858 -20.58 13.21 -10.12
CA VAL A 858 -21.19 12.97 -8.81
C VAL A 858 -22.34 13.91 -8.62
N HIS A 859 -23.45 13.42 -8.12
CA HIS A 859 -24.55 14.26 -7.61
C HIS A 859 -25.20 13.60 -6.41
N GLY A 860 -25.78 14.39 -5.56
CA GLY A 860 -26.41 13.85 -4.36
C GLY A 860 -27.20 14.89 -3.57
N ILE A 861 -27.75 14.42 -2.49
CA ILE A 861 -28.55 15.21 -1.56
C ILE A 861 -28.02 14.94 -0.15
N GLU A 862 -27.84 15.99 0.61
CA GLU A 862 -27.48 15.97 2.03
C GLU A 862 -28.62 16.58 2.84
N LEU A 863 -28.97 15.90 3.91
CA LEU A 863 -29.86 16.39 4.96
C LEU A 863 -29.11 16.48 6.26
N GLN A 864 -29.20 17.61 6.93
CA GLN A 864 -28.76 17.77 8.31
C GLN A 864 -29.93 18.40 9.10
N SER A 865 -30.37 17.76 10.17
CA SER A 865 -31.55 18.24 10.92
C SER A 865 -31.44 17.89 12.40
N GLY A 866 -32.10 18.69 13.20
CA GLY A 866 -32.18 18.42 14.65
C GLY A 866 -33.42 18.97 15.26
N LEU A 867 -33.87 18.32 16.33
CA LEU A 867 -35.01 18.68 17.15
C LEU A 867 -34.59 18.72 18.63
N LYS A 868 -34.89 19.79 19.34
CA LYS A 868 -34.57 19.91 20.77
C LYS A 868 -35.78 20.28 21.56
N TRP A 869 -36.16 19.38 22.44
CA TRP A 869 -37.12 19.60 23.52
C TRP A 869 -36.42 19.91 24.84
N LYS A 870 -37.16 20.14 25.86
CA LYS A 870 -36.61 20.45 27.21
C LYS A 870 -35.67 19.39 27.75
N HIS A 871 -35.92 18.10 27.47
CA HIS A 871 -35.20 16.96 28.04
C HIS A 871 -34.72 15.94 26.99
N VAL A 872 -34.94 16.22 25.74
CA VAL A 872 -34.60 15.30 24.63
C VAL A 872 -34.02 16.12 23.50
N SER A 873 -32.94 15.61 22.87
CA SER A 873 -32.51 16.07 21.55
C SER A 873 -32.43 14.91 20.58
N LEU A 874 -32.78 15.18 19.33
CA LEU A 874 -32.69 14.24 18.23
C LEU A 874 -31.96 14.95 17.09
N ASP A 875 -30.85 14.36 16.64
CA ASP A 875 -30.09 14.81 15.47
C ASP A 875 -30.13 13.71 14.40
N LEU A 876 -30.39 14.09 13.16
CA LEU A 876 -30.46 13.20 12.00
C LEU A 876 -29.69 13.82 10.85
N ASP A 877 -28.72 13.08 10.36
CA ASP A 877 -27.95 13.42 9.18
C ASP A 877 -28.09 12.28 8.17
N ALA A 878 -28.27 12.62 6.91
CA ALA A 878 -28.38 11.63 5.84
C ALA A 878 -27.77 12.18 4.54
N THR A 879 -27.14 11.31 3.80
CA THR A 879 -26.55 11.62 2.50
C THR A 879 -26.90 10.56 1.49
N TYR A 880 -27.36 10.98 0.35
CA TYR A 880 -27.44 10.17 -0.86
C TYR A 880 -26.43 10.65 -1.88
N THR A 881 -25.56 9.77 -2.35
CA THR A 881 -24.54 10.09 -3.35
C THR A 881 -24.63 9.10 -4.51
N LYS A 882 -24.79 9.64 -5.72
CA LYS A 882 -24.72 8.86 -6.95
C LYS A 882 -23.48 9.23 -7.73
N ILE A 883 -22.62 8.26 -7.95
CA ILE A 883 -21.36 8.42 -8.67
C ILE A 883 -21.45 7.64 -9.99
N LYS A 884 -21.14 8.34 -11.08
CA LYS A 884 -20.89 7.73 -12.38
C LYS A 884 -19.39 7.85 -12.65
N ALA A 885 -18.66 6.79 -12.34
CA ALA A 885 -17.22 6.73 -12.58
C ALA A 885 -16.94 5.97 -13.86
N GLN A 886 -16.00 6.46 -14.63
CA GLN A 886 -15.51 5.82 -15.84
C GLN A 886 -14.00 5.73 -15.80
N GLN A 887 -13.48 4.65 -16.33
CA GLN A 887 -12.08 4.34 -16.36
C GLN A 887 -11.67 3.96 -17.78
N LYS A 888 -10.49 4.42 -18.21
CA LYS A 888 -9.90 4.03 -19.46
C LYS A 888 -9.12 2.73 -19.25
N ILE A 889 -9.38 1.70 -20.02
CA ILE A 889 -8.57 0.48 -19.99
C ILE A 889 -7.29 0.73 -20.75
N ASP A 890 -6.16 0.45 -20.10
CA ASP A 890 -4.90 0.36 -20.83
C ASP A 890 -4.96 -0.82 -21.79
N SER A 891 -4.85 -0.54 -23.06
CA SER A 891 -4.38 -1.56 -23.97
C SER A 891 -2.92 -1.79 -23.64
N HIS A 892 -2.52 -3.00 -23.29
CA HIS A 892 -1.10 -3.41 -23.20
C HIS A 892 -0.39 -3.32 -24.56
N ILE A 893 -1.04 -2.72 -25.55
CA ILE A 893 -0.54 -2.51 -26.89
C ILE A 893 -0.16 -1.03 -27.00
N PRO A 894 1.11 -0.69 -27.24
CA PRO A 894 1.53 0.69 -27.52
C PRO A 894 0.71 1.27 -28.68
N GLY A 895 0.04 2.40 -28.44
CA GLY A 895 -0.74 3.12 -29.47
C GLY A 895 -2.22 2.80 -29.54
N GLY A 896 -2.78 1.97 -28.65
CA GLY A 896 -4.23 1.78 -28.55
C GLY A 896 -4.90 2.89 -27.75
N ASP A 897 -5.81 3.63 -28.37
CA ASP A 897 -6.74 4.52 -27.64
C ASP A 897 -7.69 3.64 -26.82
N GLY A 898 -7.39 3.49 -25.53
CA GLY A 898 -8.21 2.69 -24.61
C GLY A 898 -9.65 3.18 -24.57
N GLU A 899 -10.60 2.25 -24.51
CA GLU A 899 -12.01 2.57 -24.37
C GLU A 899 -12.38 2.96 -22.93
N TRP A 900 -13.41 3.77 -22.78
CA TRP A 900 -13.94 4.15 -21.48
C TRP A 900 -14.99 3.15 -20.99
N PHE A 901 -14.82 2.62 -19.78
CA PHE A 901 -15.74 1.68 -19.16
C PHE A 901 -16.35 2.29 -17.91
N ASP A 902 -17.64 1.99 -17.69
CA ASP A 902 -18.30 2.32 -16.44
C ASP A 902 -17.79 1.39 -15.33
N VAL A 903 -17.38 1.98 -14.21
CA VAL A 903 -16.86 1.26 -13.04
C VAL A 903 -17.61 1.68 -11.77
N ASN A 904 -17.66 0.80 -10.77
CA ASN A 904 -18.13 1.21 -9.45
C ASN A 904 -17.09 2.09 -8.77
N ALA A 905 -17.55 3.14 -8.10
CA ALA A 905 -16.67 3.93 -7.24
C ALA A 905 -16.24 3.09 -6.05
N THR A 906 -14.93 2.92 -5.87
CA THR A 906 -14.36 2.17 -4.75
C THR A 906 -14.55 2.89 -3.43
N TYR A 907 -14.95 2.15 -2.39
CA TYR A 907 -15.14 2.65 -1.01
C TYR A 907 -16.07 3.87 -0.91
N GLN A 908 -17.09 3.95 -1.76
CA GLN A 908 -18.06 5.05 -1.75
C GLN A 908 -19.46 4.51 -1.55
N PRO A 909 -20.10 4.74 -0.40
CA PRO A 909 -21.49 4.33 -0.18
C PRO A 909 -22.46 5.20 -0.96
N LYS A 910 -23.59 4.63 -1.37
CA LYS A 910 -24.68 5.42 -1.96
C LYS A 910 -25.49 6.15 -0.89
N TRP A 911 -25.75 5.49 0.21
CA TRP A 911 -26.43 6.06 1.37
C TRP A 911 -25.54 6.01 2.59
N GLU A 912 -25.51 7.08 3.33
CA GLU A 912 -24.87 7.17 4.64
C GLU A 912 -25.72 8.03 5.54
N GLY A 913 -25.84 7.66 6.82
CA GLY A 913 -26.69 8.41 7.73
C GLY A 913 -26.33 8.20 9.19
N ASN A 914 -26.64 9.21 9.98
CA ASN A 914 -26.44 9.22 11.40
C ASN A 914 -27.72 9.64 12.10
N LEU A 915 -28.01 8.98 13.22
CA LEU A 915 -29.07 9.34 14.14
C LEU A 915 -28.48 9.38 15.54
N ARG A 916 -28.63 10.52 16.22
CA ARG A 916 -28.27 10.65 17.63
C ARG A 916 -29.49 11.07 18.45
N LEU A 917 -29.80 10.31 19.48
CA LEU A 917 -30.82 10.61 20.47
C LEU A 917 -30.15 10.84 21.82
N SER A 918 -30.42 11.96 22.45
CA SER A 918 -29.95 12.25 23.82
C SER A 918 -31.13 12.57 24.71
N TYR A 919 -31.14 11.95 25.90
CA TYR A 919 -32.13 12.19 26.95
C TYR A 919 -31.44 12.72 28.21
N PHE A 920 -31.81 13.87 28.66
CA PHE A 920 -31.21 14.57 29.77
C PHE A 920 -32.30 15.03 30.81
N PRO A 921 -32.76 14.08 31.63
CA PRO A 921 -33.83 14.37 32.61
C PRO A 921 -33.40 15.40 33.65
N SER A 922 -32.10 15.56 33.85
CA SER A 922 -31.51 16.55 34.73
C SER A 922 -30.16 17.03 34.21
N PRO A 923 -29.65 18.17 34.67
CA PRO A 923 -28.31 18.63 34.32
C PRO A 923 -27.17 17.70 34.73
N LYS A 924 -27.47 16.76 35.62
CA LYS A 924 -26.46 15.82 36.19
C LYS A 924 -26.42 14.48 35.50
N PHE A 925 -27.35 14.22 34.57
CA PHE A 925 -27.50 12.90 33.98
C PHE A 925 -27.92 13.00 32.51
N THR A 926 -27.20 12.35 31.64
CA THR A 926 -27.53 12.24 30.24
C THR A 926 -27.38 10.79 29.78
N VAL A 927 -28.35 10.31 29.03
CA VAL A 927 -28.26 9.06 28.26
C VAL A 927 -28.23 9.41 26.80
N PHE A 928 -27.35 8.79 26.04
CA PHE A 928 -27.31 8.99 24.59
C PHE A 928 -27.22 7.66 23.84
N GLY A 929 -27.76 7.66 22.65
CA GLY A 929 -27.62 6.59 21.68
C GLY A 929 -27.36 7.16 20.28
N GLU A 930 -26.53 6.48 19.51
CA GLU A 930 -26.18 6.83 18.16
C GLU A 930 -26.33 5.63 17.23
N ALA A 931 -26.83 5.84 16.05
CA ALA A 931 -26.82 4.84 14.99
C ALA A 931 -26.14 5.44 13.75
N HIS A 932 -25.17 4.74 13.22
CA HIS A 932 -24.50 5.06 11.98
C HIS A 932 -24.79 4.00 10.93
N TYR A 933 -25.37 4.38 9.81
CA TYR A 933 -25.65 3.52 8.67
C TYR A 933 -24.71 3.84 7.52
N THR A 934 -24.07 2.82 6.98
CA THR A 934 -23.29 2.89 5.74
C THR A 934 -23.84 1.84 4.77
N ASP A 935 -24.18 2.27 3.55
CA ASP A 935 -24.66 1.41 2.48
C ASP A 935 -23.51 0.54 1.92
N THR A 936 -23.83 -0.39 1.05
CA THR A 936 -22.88 -1.24 0.34
C THR A 936 -21.80 -0.42 -0.33
N VAL A 937 -20.55 -0.79 -0.07
CA VAL A 937 -19.36 -0.23 -0.74
C VAL A 937 -18.67 -1.31 -1.54
N TYR A 938 -17.97 -0.92 -2.59
CA TYR A 938 -17.18 -1.83 -3.42
C TYR A 938 -15.71 -1.68 -3.09
N THR A 939 -15.04 -2.82 -2.89
CA THR A 939 -13.60 -2.84 -2.68
C THR A 939 -12.84 -2.55 -3.96
N TYR A 940 -11.52 -2.63 -3.88
CA TYR A 940 -10.63 -2.37 -4.99
C TYR A 940 -11.02 -3.16 -6.26
N PHE A 941 -10.72 -2.57 -7.40
CA PHE A 941 -11.02 -3.06 -8.73
C PHE A 941 -9.75 -3.50 -9.46
N GLU A 942 -9.70 -4.74 -9.94
CA GLU A 942 -8.63 -5.17 -10.84
C GLU A 942 -8.83 -4.68 -12.27
N SER A 943 -7.74 -4.33 -12.95
CA SER A 943 -7.70 -3.69 -14.27
C SER A 943 -8.18 -4.55 -15.45
N SER A 944 -8.75 -5.72 -15.20
CA SER A 944 -9.20 -6.65 -16.26
C SER A 944 -10.48 -6.24 -17.00
N GLY A 945 -11.01 -5.06 -16.75
CA GLY A 945 -12.14 -4.47 -17.48
C GLY A 945 -13.52 -5.07 -17.20
N GLN A 946 -13.61 -6.22 -16.60
CA GLN A 946 -14.89 -6.90 -16.33
C GLN A 946 -15.25 -6.98 -14.85
N ASN A 947 -14.32 -6.79 -13.95
CA ASN A 947 -14.56 -6.91 -12.52
C ASN A 947 -15.01 -5.58 -11.91
N LYS A 948 -16.21 -5.53 -11.36
CA LYS A 948 -16.81 -4.33 -10.76
C LYS A 948 -16.45 -4.14 -9.28
N GLY A 949 -15.44 -4.83 -8.78
CA GLY A 949 -15.08 -4.89 -7.37
C GLY A 949 -16.05 -5.78 -6.56
N TYR A 950 -15.63 -6.15 -5.36
CA TYR A 950 -16.44 -6.99 -4.47
C TYR A 950 -17.29 -6.13 -3.53
N PRO A 951 -18.58 -6.44 -3.37
CA PRO A 951 -19.46 -5.68 -2.50
C PRO A 951 -19.21 -6.03 -1.03
N THR A 952 -18.89 -5.05 -0.23
CA THR A 952 -19.01 -5.09 1.23
C THR A 952 -20.42 -4.67 1.59
N PRO A 953 -21.21 -5.50 2.25
CA PRO A 953 -22.64 -5.24 2.49
C PRO A 953 -22.83 -4.03 3.42
N SER A 954 -24.03 -3.46 3.38
CA SER A 954 -24.42 -2.38 4.26
C SER A 954 -24.35 -2.75 5.74
N ILE A 955 -24.02 -1.79 6.57
CA ILE A 955 -23.89 -1.97 8.01
C ILE A 955 -24.56 -0.83 8.77
N THR A 956 -25.17 -1.19 9.91
CA THR A 956 -25.61 -0.23 10.92
C THR A 956 -24.89 -0.52 12.22
N VAL A 957 -24.13 0.45 12.68
CA VAL A 957 -23.42 0.42 13.95
C VAL A 957 -24.17 1.28 14.97
N VAL A 958 -24.43 0.74 16.15
CA VAL A 958 -25.15 1.44 17.21
C VAL A 958 -24.26 1.60 18.43
N ASN A 959 -24.16 2.82 18.93
CA ASN A 959 -23.42 3.19 20.13
C ASN A 959 -24.38 3.72 21.19
N ALA A 960 -24.07 3.52 22.46
CA ALA A 960 -24.84 4.09 23.55
C ALA A 960 -23.97 4.39 24.77
N GLY A 961 -24.41 5.32 25.58
CA GLY A 961 -23.69 5.66 26.82
C GLY A 961 -24.46 6.53 27.76
N ILE A 962 -23.86 6.73 28.92
CA ILE A 962 -24.38 7.59 29.99
C ILE A 962 -23.28 8.55 30.46
N LYS A 963 -23.69 9.78 30.77
CA LYS A 963 -22.84 10.80 31.37
C LYS A 963 -23.44 11.16 32.75
N LEU A 964 -22.60 11.15 33.75
CA LEU A 964 -22.93 11.54 35.12
C LEU A 964 -22.10 12.76 35.51
N GLN A 965 -22.72 13.81 35.99
CA GLN A 965 -22.04 15.01 36.48
C GLN A 965 -22.45 15.27 37.94
N PRO A 966 -21.80 14.57 38.92
CA PRO A 966 -22.17 14.69 40.32
C PRO A 966 -22.13 16.13 40.82
N ASN A 967 -21.18 16.92 40.32
CA ASN A 967 -21.00 18.34 40.62
C ASN A 967 -20.41 19.09 39.43
N LYS A 968 -20.12 20.37 39.54
CA LYS A 968 -19.61 21.22 38.46
C LYS A 968 -18.22 20.85 37.98
N VAL A 969 -17.46 20.07 38.76
CA VAL A 969 -16.03 19.80 38.56
C VAL A 969 -15.79 18.40 37.99
N TRP A 970 -16.61 17.42 38.33
CA TRP A 970 -16.43 16.03 37.96
C TRP A 970 -17.46 15.55 36.95
N GLN A 971 -16.98 14.87 35.91
CA GLN A 971 -17.81 14.14 34.96
C GLN A 971 -17.33 12.70 34.83
N LEU A 972 -18.26 11.76 34.88
CA LEU A 972 -18.06 10.35 34.63
C LEU A 972 -18.83 9.97 33.38
N THR A 973 -18.20 9.23 32.48
CA THR A 973 -18.85 8.73 31.28
C THR A 973 -18.62 7.23 31.14
N PHE A 974 -19.68 6.50 30.84
CA PHE A 974 -19.63 5.09 30.51
C PHE A 974 -20.33 4.87 29.17
N GLY A 975 -19.75 4.07 28.30
CA GLY A 975 -20.36 3.81 27.00
C GLY A 975 -19.94 2.49 26.39
N CYS A 976 -20.64 2.16 25.33
CA CYS A 976 -20.42 0.99 24.51
C CYS A 976 -20.58 1.38 23.03
N ASN A 977 -19.53 1.19 22.26
CA ASN A 977 -19.57 1.32 20.80
C ASN A 977 -19.87 -0.05 20.20
N ASP A 978 -20.56 -0.06 19.05
CA ASP A 978 -21.02 -1.26 18.35
C ASP A 978 -21.68 -2.28 19.27
N ILE A 979 -22.74 -1.87 19.96
CA ILE A 979 -23.43 -2.71 20.97
C ILE A 979 -23.87 -4.07 20.41
N PHE A 980 -24.11 -4.14 19.09
CA PHE A 980 -24.52 -5.37 18.39
C PHE A 980 -23.35 -6.18 17.82
N ASN A 981 -22.11 -5.71 18.02
CA ASN A 981 -20.88 -6.37 17.55
C ASN A 981 -20.92 -6.68 16.05
N ARG A 982 -21.24 -5.67 15.23
CA ARG A 982 -21.46 -5.83 13.78
C ARG A 982 -20.15 -5.75 12.99
N ASN A 983 -19.24 -4.82 13.35
CA ASN A 983 -17.99 -4.59 12.61
C ASN A 983 -17.13 -5.84 12.42
N PRO A 984 -16.87 -6.68 13.44
CA PRO A 984 -16.04 -7.87 13.28
C PRO A 984 -16.67 -8.99 12.45
N LYS A 985 -17.96 -8.85 12.14
CA LYS A 985 -18.75 -9.80 11.35
C LYS A 985 -19.02 -9.30 9.93
N MET A 986 -18.26 -8.30 9.47
CA MET A 986 -18.33 -7.86 8.09
C MET A 986 -17.77 -8.91 7.16
N LYS A 987 -18.55 -9.28 6.15
CA LYS A 987 -18.17 -10.27 5.15
C LYS A 987 -18.35 -9.73 3.73
N ILE A 988 -17.48 -10.17 2.83
CA ILE A 988 -17.48 -9.80 1.42
C ILE A 988 -17.83 -11.04 0.63
N SER A 989 -18.82 -10.96 -0.26
CA SER A 989 -19.14 -12.03 -1.20
C SER A 989 -18.22 -11.94 -2.42
N ILE A 990 -17.53 -13.03 -2.70
CA ILE A 990 -16.64 -13.15 -3.86
C ILE A 990 -17.24 -14.01 -4.99
N GLY A 991 -18.50 -14.42 -4.85
CA GLY A 991 -19.23 -15.26 -5.79
C GLY A 991 -19.40 -16.69 -5.26
N ASP A 992 -20.25 -17.46 -5.92
CA ASP A 992 -20.52 -18.90 -5.66
C ASP A 992 -20.82 -19.27 -4.20
N GLY A 993 -21.35 -18.31 -3.42
CA GLY A 993 -21.64 -18.50 -1.99
C GLY A 993 -20.43 -18.42 -1.07
N LEU A 994 -19.27 -18.11 -1.62
CA LEU A 994 -18.06 -17.91 -0.85
C LEU A 994 -18.02 -16.50 -0.23
N TYR A 995 -17.56 -16.44 1.00
CA TYR A 995 -17.41 -15.21 1.74
C TYR A 995 -16.00 -15.10 2.30
N VAL A 996 -15.50 -13.91 2.31
CA VAL A 996 -14.24 -13.53 2.96
C VAL A 996 -14.47 -12.38 3.92
N ASN A 997 -13.51 -12.12 4.77
CA ASN A 997 -13.55 -11.00 5.69
C ASN A 997 -13.42 -9.67 4.94
N SER A 998 -13.77 -8.57 5.61
CA SER A 998 -13.19 -7.28 5.27
C SER A 998 -11.66 -7.41 5.28
N GLU A 999 -11.01 -6.82 4.30
CA GLU A 999 -9.54 -6.83 4.20
C GLU A 999 -8.85 -6.42 5.51
N TYR A 1000 -9.46 -5.46 6.19
CA TYR A 1000 -8.99 -4.94 7.46
C TYR A 1000 -10.15 -4.89 8.44
N PRO A 1001 -10.35 -5.92 9.27
CA PRO A 1001 -11.40 -5.93 10.26
C PRO A 1001 -11.31 -4.75 11.21
N ILE A 1002 -12.46 -4.21 11.57
CA ILE A 1002 -12.61 -3.11 12.53
C ILE A 1002 -13.11 -3.68 13.85
N GLN A 1003 -12.62 -3.13 14.96
CA GLN A 1003 -13.05 -3.53 16.29
C GLN A 1003 -14.57 -3.42 16.45
N GLY A 1004 -15.15 -4.42 17.11
CA GLY A 1004 -16.57 -4.48 17.41
C GLY A 1004 -16.92 -3.85 18.76
N ARG A 1005 -17.76 -4.55 19.52
CA ARG A 1005 -18.25 -4.08 20.80
C ARG A 1005 -17.10 -3.64 21.72
N THR A 1006 -17.07 -2.35 22.02
CA THR A 1006 -16.03 -1.71 22.80
C THR A 1006 -16.64 -0.95 23.96
N TYR A 1007 -16.41 -1.43 25.17
CA TYR A 1007 -16.80 -0.71 26.39
C TYR A 1007 -15.73 0.31 26.73
N TYR A 1008 -16.17 1.48 27.19
CA TYR A 1008 -15.26 2.51 27.66
C TYR A 1008 -15.80 3.22 28.89
N ALA A 1009 -14.89 3.76 29.70
CA ALA A 1009 -15.18 4.61 30.83
C ALA A 1009 -14.19 5.78 30.84
N SER A 1010 -14.66 6.95 31.24
CA SER A 1010 -13.78 8.09 31.47
C SER A 1010 -14.19 8.86 32.73
N ILE A 1011 -13.19 9.45 33.37
CA ILE A 1011 -13.34 10.39 34.46
C ILE A 1011 -12.66 11.70 34.04
N ARG A 1012 -13.38 12.80 34.18
CA ARG A 1012 -12.90 14.13 33.84
C ARG A 1012 -13.04 15.05 35.05
N TYR A 1013 -12.00 15.81 35.29
CA TYR A 1013 -11.92 16.90 36.24
C TYR A 1013 -11.76 18.21 35.44
N GLU A 1014 -12.55 19.22 35.84
CA GLU A 1014 -12.48 20.55 35.20
C GLU A 1014 -12.75 21.63 36.27
N PHE A 1015 -11.80 22.53 36.44
CA PHE A 1015 -11.83 23.61 37.47
C PHE A 1015 -11.49 24.96 36.87
#